data_4d0ca8788ef8c808e5413cda82beceea
#
_entry.id   4d0ca8788ef8c808e5413cda82beceea
#
_cell.length_a   1.000
_cell.length_b   1.000
_cell.length_c   1.000
_cell.angle_alpha   90.00
_cell.angle_beta   90.00
_cell.angle_gamma   90.00
#
_symmetry.space_group_name_H-M   'P 1'
#
loop_
_entity.id
_entity.type
_entity.pdbx_description
1 polymer ?
#
loop_
_entity_poly.entity_id
_entity_poly.type
_entity_poly.pdbx_seq_one_letter_code
_entity_poly.pdbx_strand_id
1 'polypeptide(L)'
;MTNGNNSGRNLRRMFVSIVGIVGLISAFCGCARMGQPDGGWYDETPPRVVGSTPDDKGTNVTNSKITIHFNEFIKIDNPTENVVVSPPQLEVPEIKATGKKIVVELLDSLKPNTTYTIDFSDAISDNNEGNPLGNYTYSFSTGEQIDTMEVSGYVIEAKTLEPVKGIMVGLYPANGSEYLDENSDSQWNDSIFRTRPFLRVSRTDSRGHFVIKGIANGSYRIFALKDVDGNYCYTQKNEMVAFNHDIIVPSSKPDVRHDTIWTDTLHIRSITPVNYTHFLPDNIVLKAFEQELTDRFFLKAERKTAPFFQLFFTYGHDSLPEIRGLNFDEKDAFIVEPSQKKDTITYWLRDSSLVNQDTLYMELKYYITDSLGALVLTTDSQEILSKDPYEKRMKRIADEEKELKKKLEKALKKGEEVDSSQYAVKKKPLEPKWAIPGKMTPENNLLVTFDTPILEPDTSTIHLYSMIDSVWYKSPYKFFKREDIPRTYELRGEWKPGLEYSLETDSLAFTNIYGLQSNPFKQGFKVGSMDEFSSLIFTFEGMTDKDVVAMLVDKGDNVVKKVKADKGVAEFYYLNAGTYYIRMFIDENHNGMWDTGDYDLDLQPEKVYYYPKEIECKEKWDLSLSWNPESTPTMNQKPGVLVKQKGEKKKATIKSRNVDRAREKGIEYIEGVTGVKL
;
A
#
# COMPACT_ATOMS: atom_id res chain seq x y z
N MET A 1 39.91 -36.00 -91.52
CA MET A 1 40.76 -36.63 -90.50
C MET A 1 41.26 -35.55 -89.55
N THR A 2 41.15 -35.79 -88.24
CA THR A 2 41.74 -35.02 -87.18
C THR A 2 41.03 -33.72 -86.79
N ASN A 3 40.07 -33.87 -85.93
CA ASN A 3 39.66 -32.84 -84.95
C ASN A 3 39.83 -33.46 -83.58
N GLY A 4 40.75 -32.95 -82.83
CA GLY A 4 40.92 -33.33 -81.42
C GLY A 4 41.96 -32.38 -80.80
N ASN A 5 41.57 -31.72 -79.73
CA ASN A 5 42.33 -30.91 -78.72
C ASN A 5 42.10 -29.41 -78.73
N ASN A 6 40.85 -29.02 -78.47
CA ASN A 6 40.62 -27.64 -77.99
C ASN A 6 39.75 -27.57 -76.71
N SER A 7 39.26 -28.69 -76.19
CA SER A 7 38.40 -28.72 -74.96
C SER A 7 39.18 -28.53 -73.64
N GLY A 8 40.42 -29.04 -73.57
CA GLY A 8 41.20 -29.02 -72.30
C GLY A 8 41.80 -27.63 -71.94
N ARG A 9 42.06 -26.78 -72.98
CA ARG A 9 42.66 -25.44 -72.81
C ARG A 9 41.61 -24.43 -72.26
N ASN A 10 40.37 -24.58 -72.68
CA ASN A 10 39.30 -23.68 -72.27
C ASN A 10 38.83 -24.01 -70.81
N LEU A 11 38.81 -25.28 -70.45
CA LEU A 11 38.48 -25.71 -69.08
C LEU A 11 39.53 -25.23 -68.08
N ARG A 12 40.80 -25.31 -68.42
CA ARG A 12 41.90 -24.82 -67.55
C ARG A 12 41.92 -23.30 -67.39
N ARG A 13 41.60 -22.55 -68.49
CA ARG A 13 41.45 -21.08 -68.41
C ARG A 13 40.24 -20.68 -67.60
N MET A 14 39.13 -21.40 -67.73
CA MET A 14 37.93 -21.18 -66.98
C MET A 14 38.15 -21.50 -65.47
N PHE A 15 38.89 -22.56 -65.13
CA PHE A 15 39.27 -22.91 -63.78
C PHE A 15 40.19 -21.87 -63.13
N VAL A 16 41.19 -21.38 -63.82
CA VAL A 16 42.11 -20.32 -63.38
C VAL A 16 41.37 -19.00 -63.21
N SER A 17 40.41 -18.68 -64.05
CA SER A 17 39.57 -17.48 -63.90
C SER A 17 38.63 -17.59 -62.77
N ILE A 18 38.03 -18.76 -62.48
CA ILE A 18 37.13 -18.98 -61.31
C ILE A 18 37.94 -18.94 -60.04
N VAL A 19 39.10 -19.53 -59.92
CA VAL A 19 39.99 -19.45 -58.75
C VAL A 19 40.50 -18.03 -58.55
N GLY A 20 40.78 -17.29 -59.64
CA GLY A 20 41.09 -15.85 -59.52
C GLY A 20 39.94 -14.98 -58.99
N ILE A 21 38.73 -15.24 -59.46
CA ILE A 21 37.53 -14.53 -59.01
C ILE A 21 37.19 -14.89 -57.57
N VAL A 22 37.29 -16.16 -57.17
CA VAL A 22 37.08 -16.59 -55.75
C VAL A 22 38.16 -16.02 -54.82
N GLY A 23 39.43 -15.94 -55.31
CA GLY A 23 40.51 -15.25 -54.59
C GLY A 23 40.30 -13.76 -54.45
N LEU A 24 39.77 -13.08 -55.49
CA LEU A 24 39.41 -11.66 -55.40
C LEU A 24 38.21 -11.43 -54.44
N ILE A 25 37.20 -12.29 -54.52
CA ILE A 25 36.01 -12.18 -53.62
C ILE A 25 36.41 -12.45 -52.17
N SER A 26 37.33 -13.39 -51.91
CA SER A 26 37.81 -13.62 -50.52
C SER A 26 38.69 -12.48 -50.00
N ALA A 27 39.37 -11.72 -50.89
CA ALA A 27 40.12 -10.54 -50.49
C ALA A 27 39.24 -9.32 -50.16
N PHE A 28 38.00 -9.29 -50.70
CA PHE A 28 37.02 -8.24 -50.40
C PHE A 28 36.06 -8.64 -49.23
N CYS A 29 36.05 -9.88 -48.78
CA CYS A 29 35.35 -10.30 -47.53
C CYS A 29 36.18 -10.08 -46.26
N GLY A 30 37.13 -9.18 -46.27
CA GLY A 30 37.70 -8.60 -45.05
C GLY A 30 36.62 -7.75 -44.40
N CYS A 31 35.80 -8.35 -43.55
CA CYS A 31 35.01 -7.56 -42.59
C CYS A 31 35.96 -6.64 -41.83
N ALA A 32 36.06 -5.41 -42.29
CA ALA A 32 36.50 -4.35 -41.42
C ALA A 32 35.54 -4.34 -40.27
N ARG A 33 35.87 -4.96 -39.14
CA ARG A 33 35.24 -4.63 -37.90
C ARG A 33 35.49 -3.13 -37.73
N MET A 34 34.43 -2.33 -37.96
CA MET A 34 34.45 -0.97 -37.41
C MET A 34 34.65 -1.14 -35.92
N GLY A 35 35.87 -0.95 -35.48
CA GLY A 35 36.15 -0.81 -34.06
C GLY A 35 35.30 0.35 -33.59
N GLN A 36 34.22 0.08 -32.92
CA GLN A 36 33.62 1.13 -32.12
C GLN A 36 34.73 1.58 -31.17
N PRO A 37 35.02 2.88 -31.10
CA PRO A 37 36.01 3.34 -30.16
C PRO A 37 35.55 2.86 -28.76
N ASP A 38 36.35 2.01 -28.14
CA ASP A 38 36.21 1.59 -26.77
C ASP A 38 36.32 2.84 -25.90
N GLY A 39 35.22 3.54 -25.64
CA GLY A 39 35.21 4.76 -24.85
C GLY A 39 36.19 4.75 -23.67
N GLY A 40 36.61 5.89 -23.19
CA GLY A 40 37.46 6.03 -22.00
C GLY A 40 36.84 5.42 -20.74
N TRP A 41 37.52 5.44 -19.64
CA TRP A 41 36.95 5.15 -18.32
C TRP A 41 35.81 6.13 -18.06
N TYR A 42 34.80 5.66 -17.32
CA TYR A 42 33.73 6.54 -16.85
C TYR A 42 34.30 7.49 -15.79
N ASP A 43 33.87 8.73 -15.77
CA ASP A 43 34.18 9.65 -14.67
C ASP A 43 33.44 9.20 -13.41
N GLU A 44 34.19 9.01 -12.33
CA GLU A 44 33.66 8.60 -11.02
C GLU A 44 33.58 9.79 -10.05
N THR A 45 33.99 10.97 -10.50
CA THR A 45 34.05 12.15 -9.66
C THR A 45 32.68 12.82 -9.61
N PRO A 46 32.05 13.00 -8.44
CA PRO A 46 30.84 13.80 -8.34
C PRO A 46 31.05 15.24 -8.77
N PRO A 47 30.01 15.91 -9.28
CA PRO A 47 30.08 17.34 -9.55
C PRO A 47 30.38 18.13 -8.29
N ARG A 48 31.01 19.28 -8.43
CA ARG A 48 31.35 20.18 -7.29
C ARG A 48 30.80 21.56 -7.54
N VAL A 49 30.23 22.15 -6.48
CA VAL A 49 29.82 23.57 -6.49
C VAL A 49 31.08 24.43 -6.54
N VAL A 50 31.14 25.33 -7.50
CA VAL A 50 32.26 26.30 -7.68
C VAL A 50 31.93 27.62 -7.02
N GLY A 51 30.67 28.03 -6.97
CA GLY A 51 30.18 29.24 -6.35
C GLY A 51 28.72 29.44 -6.61
N SER A 52 28.13 30.47 -6.04
CA SER A 52 26.75 30.87 -6.22
C SER A 52 26.57 32.36 -6.26
N THR A 53 25.44 32.83 -6.77
CA THR A 53 25.03 34.23 -6.76
C THR A 53 23.56 34.30 -6.37
N PRO A 54 23.17 34.83 -5.20
CA PRO A 54 24.05 35.32 -4.11
C PRO A 54 24.97 34.20 -3.56
N ASP A 55 26.00 34.60 -2.78
CA ASP A 55 26.90 33.65 -2.14
C ASP A 55 26.12 32.71 -1.19
N ASP A 56 26.53 31.44 -1.11
CA ASP A 56 26.01 30.52 -0.10
C ASP A 56 26.27 31.07 1.30
N LYS A 57 25.25 31.01 2.15
CA LYS A 57 25.23 31.66 3.49
C LYS A 57 25.36 33.19 3.44
N GLY A 58 25.02 33.82 2.31
CA GLY A 58 24.96 35.27 2.19
C GLY A 58 23.88 35.90 3.07
N THR A 59 24.12 37.11 3.58
CA THR A 59 23.16 37.87 4.39
C THR A 59 22.72 39.13 3.66
N ASN A 60 21.63 39.76 4.11
CA ASN A 60 21.03 40.95 3.49
C ASN A 60 20.67 40.76 1.98
N VAL A 61 20.30 39.55 1.62
CA VAL A 61 19.94 39.19 0.25
C VAL A 61 18.54 39.74 -0.09
N THR A 62 18.45 40.47 -1.17
CA THR A 62 17.18 41.06 -1.67
C THR A 62 16.71 40.43 -2.99
N ASN A 63 17.59 39.64 -3.64
CA ASN A 63 17.30 39.03 -4.94
C ASN A 63 16.67 37.63 -4.76
N SER A 64 15.50 37.40 -5.36
CA SER A 64 14.81 36.11 -5.36
C SER A 64 15.39 35.10 -6.36
N LYS A 65 16.30 35.54 -7.25
CA LYS A 65 16.93 34.68 -8.25
C LYS A 65 18.32 34.24 -7.78
N ILE A 66 18.47 32.93 -7.64
CA ILE A 66 19.68 32.25 -7.18
C ILE A 66 20.28 31.49 -8.35
N THR A 67 21.59 31.62 -8.53
CA THR A 67 22.35 30.85 -9.53
C THR A 67 23.49 30.09 -8.85
N ILE A 68 23.52 28.77 -9.00
CA ILE A 68 24.56 27.91 -8.43
C ILE A 68 25.40 27.36 -9.59
N HIS A 69 26.74 27.52 -9.52
CA HIS A 69 27.68 27.15 -10.55
C HIS A 69 28.44 25.86 -10.18
N PHE A 70 28.65 25.00 -11.17
CA PHE A 70 29.32 23.72 -11.01
C PHE A 70 30.55 23.62 -11.94
N ASN A 71 31.49 22.72 -11.58
CA ASN A 71 32.67 22.43 -12.39
C ASN A 71 32.36 21.73 -13.73
N GLU A 72 31.20 21.05 -13.81
CA GLU A 72 30.79 20.25 -14.95
C GLU A 72 29.31 20.40 -15.30
N PHE A 73 28.88 19.75 -16.39
CA PHE A 73 27.47 19.75 -16.80
C PHE A 73 26.64 18.91 -15.85
N ILE A 74 25.56 19.49 -15.36
CA ILE A 74 24.69 18.88 -14.36
C ILE A 74 23.26 18.74 -14.86
N LYS A 75 22.52 17.83 -14.24
CA LYS A 75 21.08 17.68 -14.34
C LYS A 75 20.46 17.65 -12.96
N ILE A 76 19.18 17.96 -12.90
CA ILE A 76 18.37 17.86 -11.71
C ILE A 76 17.19 16.94 -11.98
N ASP A 77 17.01 15.96 -11.11
CA ASP A 77 15.95 14.96 -11.23
C ASP A 77 14.69 15.43 -10.46
N ASN A 78 13.54 15.57 -11.15
CA ASN A 78 12.25 15.95 -10.58
C ASN A 78 12.31 17.08 -9.53
N PRO A 79 12.69 18.30 -9.91
CA PRO A 79 12.95 19.37 -8.95
C PRO A 79 11.73 19.70 -8.09
N THR A 80 10.50 19.58 -8.61
CA THR A 80 9.26 19.86 -7.87
C THR A 80 9.04 18.86 -6.71
N GLU A 81 9.49 17.61 -6.86
CA GLU A 81 9.33 16.60 -5.83
C GLU A 81 10.53 16.49 -4.90
N ASN A 82 11.74 16.69 -5.43
CA ASN A 82 12.98 16.40 -4.72
C ASN A 82 13.65 17.64 -4.13
N VAL A 83 13.25 18.84 -4.52
CA VAL A 83 13.82 20.08 -3.94
C VAL A 83 12.81 20.71 -3.00
N VAL A 84 13.27 21.02 -1.80
CA VAL A 84 12.45 21.65 -0.77
C VAL A 84 12.98 23.05 -0.49
N VAL A 85 12.11 24.05 -0.63
CA VAL A 85 12.38 25.43 -0.24
C VAL A 85 11.73 25.71 1.10
N SER A 86 12.49 26.24 2.05
CA SER A 86 12.02 26.61 3.38
C SER A 86 12.44 28.04 3.75
N PRO A 87 11.52 28.91 4.13
CA PRO A 87 10.07 28.74 4.27
C PRO A 87 9.36 28.28 3.00
N PRO A 88 8.22 27.57 3.12
CA PRO A 88 7.48 27.09 1.96
C PRO A 88 7.00 28.23 1.08
N GLN A 89 6.95 27.98 -0.22
CA GLN A 89 6.53 28.95 -1.24
C GLN A 89 5.13 28.55 -1.75
N LEU A 90 4.18 29.48 -1.74
CA LEU A 90 2.84 29.24 -2.27
C LEU A 90 2.86 29.14 -3.81
N GLU A 91 3.67 29.99 -4.47
CA GLU A 91 3.94 29.83 -5.89
C GLU A 91 5.14 28.90 -6.09
N VAL A 92 4.96 27.85 -6.90
CA VAL A 92 5.99 26.84 -7.14
C VAL A 92 7.25 27.47 -7.73
N PRO A 93 8.43 27.38 -7.07
CA PRO A 93 9.66 27.97 -7.56
C PRO A 93 10.06 27.42 -8.94
N GLU A 94 10.58 28.27 -9.80
CA GLU A 94 11.18 27.83 -11.04
C GLU A 94 12.61 27.35 -10.83
N ILE A 95 12.85 26.03 -11.03
CA ILE A 95 14.17 25.39 -10.83
C ILE A 95 14.60 24.77 -12.14
N LYS A 96 15.71 25.26 -12.72
CA LYS A 96 16.21 24.82 -14.03
C LYS A 96 17.70 24.56 -14.00
N ALA A 97 18.12 23.38 -14.49
CA ALA A 97 19.52 23.09 -14.79
C ALA A 97 19.83 23.47 -16.24
N THR A 98 20.88 24.28 -16.44
CA THR A 98 21.33 24.71 -17.77
C THR A 98 22.85 24.69 -17.85
N GLY A 99 23.39 23.70 -18.54
CA GLY A 99 24.83 23.53 -18.67
C GLY A 99 25.49 23.23 -17.32
N LYS A 100 26.35 24.13 -16.86
CA LYS A 100 27.09 24.02 -15.61
C LYS A 100 26.46 24.83 -14.46
N LYS A 101 25.17 25.12 -14.54
CA LYS A 101 24.50 25.93 -13.51
C LYS A 101 23.09 25.47 -13.25
N ILE A 102 22.64 25.64 -12.01
CA ILE A 102 21.24 25.60 -11.60
C ILE A 102 20.78 27.03 -11.34
N VAL A 103 19.61 27.36 -11.86
CA VAL A 103 18.93 28.63 -11.58
C VAL A 103 17.67 28.31 -10.81
N VAL A 104 17.50 28.92 -9.65
CA VAL A 104 16.30 28.89 -8.83
C VAL A 104 15.72 30.30 -8.78
N GLU A 105 14.44 30.44 -9.12
CA GLU A 105 13.72 31.69 -9.04
C GLU A 105 12.52 31.51 -8.11
N LEU A 106 12.57 32.21 -6.96
CA LEU A 106 11.50 32.23 -5.97
C LEU A 106 10.47 33.26 -6.45
N LEU A 107 9.24 32.83 -6.60
CA LEU A 107 8.16 33.66 -7.15
C LEU A 107 7.44 34.46 -6.05
N ASP A 108 7.38 33.92 -4.84
CA ASP A 108 6.86 34.63 -3.68
C ASP A 108 7.81 35.76 -3.23
N SER A 109 7.23 36.81 -2.68
CA SER A 109 8.01 37.91 -2.08
C SER A 109 8.82 37.40 -0.89
N LEU A 110 10.10 37.76 -0.85
CA LEU A 110 10.98 37.36 0.26
C LEU A 110 10.53 38.04 1.56
N LYS A 111 10.38 37.22 2.62
CA LYS A 111 10.07 37.71 3.97
C LYS A 111 11.30 38.43 4.57
N PRO A 112 11.12 39.51 5.28
CA PRO A 112 12.25 40.24 5.92
C PRO A 112 12.83 39.41 7.08
N ASN A 113 14.10 39.61 7.38
CA ASN A 113 14.82 38.96 8.49
C ASN A 113 14.64 37.43 8.56
N THR A 114 14.64 36.79 7.41
CA THR A 114 14.29 35.37 7.29
C THR A 114 15.43 34.60 6.60
N THR A 115 15.85 33.49 7.20
CA THR A 115 16.76 32.56 6.57
C THR A 115 16.00 31.66 5.60
N TYR A 116 16.45 31.56 4.36
CA TYR A 116 15.96 30.65 3.35
C TYR A 116 16.90 29.49 3.16
N THR A 117 16.36 28.29 3.06
CA THR A 117 17.12 27.06 2.72
C THR A 117 16.51 26.42 1.49
N ILE A 118 17.33 26.00 0.55
CA ILE A 118 16.96 25.23 -0.63
C ILE A 118 17.68 23.91 -0.54
N ASP A 119 16.97 22.87 -0.15
CA ASP A 119 17.50 21.52 0.00
C ASP A 119 17.28 20.74 -1.29
N PHE A 120 18.37 20.43 -1.99
CA PHE A 120 18.36 19.65 -3.21
C PHE A 120 18.43 18.15 -2.95
N SER A 121 18.70 17.73 -1.70
CA SER A 121 18.89 16.33 -1.36
C SER A 121 19.82 15.62 -2.38
N ASP A 122 19.40 14.50 -2.95
CA ASP A 122 20.14 13.74 -3.98
C ASP A 122 19.71 14.07 -5.42
N ALA A 123 18.98 15.18 -5.63
CA ALA A 123 18.43 15.52 -6.95
C ALA A 123 19.48 15.93 -7.98
N ILE A 124 20.65 16.41 -7.54
CA ILE A 124 21.70 16.91 -8.43
C ILE A 124 22.65 15.78 -8.79
N SER A 125 22.91 15.60 -10.08
CA SER A 125 23.91 14.67 -10.61
C SER A 125 24.60 15.24 -11.83
N ASP A 126 25.78 14.71 -12.19
CA ASP A 126 26.38 15.04 -13.47
C ASP A 126 25.48 14.54 -14.62
N ASN A 127 25.59 15.23 -15.78
CA ASN A 127 24.73 14.94 -16.92
C ASN A 127 25.18 13.71 -17.72
N ASN A 128 26.45 13.36 -17.69
CA ASN A 128 27.01 12.32 -18.53
C ASN A 128 26.91 10.94 -17.87
N GLU A 129 27.50 10.80 -16.71
CA GLU A 129 27.60 9.54 -15.98
C GLU A 129 26.49 9.37 -14.95
N GLY A 130 25.94 10.45 -14.42
CA GLY A 130 24.90 10.45 -13.39
C GLY A 130 25.44 10.28 -11.97
N ASN A 131 26.71 10.67 -11.73
CA ASN A 131 27.26 10.70 -10.38
C ASN A 131 26.52 11.70 -9.51
N PRO A 132 25.94 11.31 -8.36
CA PRO A 132 25.21 12.23 -7.52
C PRO A 132 26.17 13.17 -6.79
N LEU A 133 25.78 14.46 -6.68
CA LEU A 133 26.47 15.42 -5.80
C LEU A 133 26.41 15.00 -4.34
N GLY A 134 25.34 14.30 -3.95
CA GLY A 134 24.98 14.00 -2.57
C GLY A 134 24.11 15.12 -1.97
N ASN A 135 23.89 15.01 -0.66
CA ASN A 135 23.05 15.96 0.05
C ASN A 135 23.62 17.38 -0.03
N TYR A 136 23.01 18.24 -0.83
CA TYR A 136 23.40 19.63 -0.98
C TYR A 136 22.25 20.55 -0.58
N THR A 137 22.55 21.48 0.31
CA THR A 137 21.64 22.54 0.74
C THR A 137 22.30 23.89 0.53
N TYR A 138 21.62 24.78 -0.19
CA TYR A 138 21.99 26.18 -0.32
C TYR A 138 21.17 27.01 0.66
N SER A 139 21.77 28.01 1.29
CA SER A 139 21.09 28.88 2.25
C SER A 139 21.49 30.33 2.11
N PHE A 140 20.57 31.25 2.43
CA PHE A 140 20.82 32.68 2.51
C PHE A 140 19.85 33.33 3.51
N SER A 141 20.15 34.55 3.94
CA SER A 141 19.24 35.33 4.79
C SER A 141 18.93 36.69 4.19
N THR A 142 17.70 37.13 4.33
CA THR A 142 17.27 38.50 4.00
C THR A 142 17.62 39.50 5.12
N GLY A 143 18.00 39.00 6.30
CA GLY A 143 18.48 39.76 7.44
C GLY A 143 20.01 39.73 7.59
N GLU A 144 20.47 40.27 8.70
CA GLU A 144 21.91 40.35 9.02
C GLU A 144 22.50 39.03 9.53
N GLN A 145 21.65 38.12 10.00
CA GLN A 145 22.03 36.83 10.57
C GLN A 145 21.42 35.68 9.79
N ILE A 146 22.10 34.56 9.82
CA ILE A 146 21.63 33.32 9.26
C ILE A 146 21.40 32.28 10.36
N ASP A 147 20.24 31.67 10.37
CA ASP A 147 19.90 30.63 11.32
C ASP A 147 20.54 29.31 10.89
N THR A 148 21.13 28.59 11.84
CA THR A 148 21.93 27.39 11.56
C THR A 148 21.49 26.16 12.32
N MET A 149 20.49 26.27 13.21
CA MET A 149 20.01 25.10 13.95
C MET A 149 19.25 24.13 13.04
N GLU A 150 19.31 22.86 13.40
CA GLU A 150 18.63 21.78 12.71
C GLU A 150 17.92 20.88 13.71
N VAL A 151 16.80 20.26 13.29
CA VAL A 151 16.15 19.17 14.00
C VAL A 151 15.85 18.05 13.02
N SER A 152 15.90 16.81 13.48
CA SER A 152 15.66 15.67 12.63
C SER A 152 14.91 14.55 13.33
N GLY A 153 14.38 13.63 12.52
CA GLY A 153 13.60 12.52 13.02
C GLY A 153 13.00 11.68 11.91
N TYR A 154 11.94 10.99 12.26
CA TYR A 154 11.28 10.04 11.36
C TYR A 154 9.78 10.20 11.39
N VAL A 155 9.14 9.94 10.26
CA VAL A 155 7.68 9.82 10.14
C VAL A 155 7.36 8.39 9.73
N ILE A 156 6.50 7.75 10.52
CA ILE A 156 6.01 6.39 10.27
C ILE A 156 4.48 6.38 10.27
N GLU A 157 3.89 5.47 9.52
CA GLU A 157 2.45 5.25 9.56
C GLU A 157 2.05 4.63 10.91
N ALA A 158 1.08 5.22 11.58
CA ALA A 158 0.67 4.82 12.92
C ALA A 158 0.20 3.36 13.00
N LYS A 159 -0.54 2.90 12.00
CA LYS A 159 -1.13 1.55 11.95
C LYS A 159 -0.13 0.44 11.66
N THR A 160 0.86 0.70 10.82
CA THR A 160 1.74 -0.35 10.27
C THR A 160 3.21 -0.16 10.60
N LEU A 161 3.59 0.98 11.20
CA LEU A 161 4.95 1.43 11.42
C LEU A 161 5.81 1.44 10.12
N GLU A 162 5.15 1.56 8.95
CA GLU A 162 5.85 1.76 7.68
C GLU A 162 6.47 3.16 7.62
N PRO A 163 7.69 3.30 7.10
CA PRO A 163 8.23 4.61 6.82
C PRO A 163 7.36 5.37 5.81
N VAL A 164 7.02 6.63 6.10
CA VAL A 164 6.23 7.47 5.20
C VAL A 164 7.16 8.31 4.35
N LYS A 165 7.27 8.01 3.05
CA LYS A 165 8.07 8.77 2.09
C LYS A 165 7.31 9.99 1.58
N GLY A 166 8.03 11.12 1.44
CA GLY A 166 7.55 12.30 0.75
C GLY A 166 6.50 13.14 1.50
N ILE A 167 6.24 12.82 2.77
CA ILE A 167 5.39 13.65 3.62
C ILE A 167 6.18 14.89 4.05
N MET A 168 5.55 16.04 4.07
CA MET A 168 6.14 17.27 4.58
C MET A 168 6.13 17.27 6.10
N VAL A 169 7.21 17.74 6.69
CA VAL A 169 7.35 17.95 8.14
C VAL A 169 7.67 19.41 8.35
N GLY A 170 6.90 20.07 9.19
CA GLY A 170 7.04 21.50 9.39
C GLY A 170 6.99 21.92 10.85
N LEU A 171 7.51 23.11 11.10
CA LEU A 171 7.55 23.74 12.41
C LEU A 171 6.68 24.98 12.43
N TYR A 172 6.04 25.18 13.59
CA TYR A 172 5.43 26.45 13.99
C TYR A 172 6.08 26.94 15.28
N PRO A 173 6.15 28.28 15.54
CA PRO A 173 6.53 28.81 16.84
C PRO A 173 5.60 28.27 17.93
N ALA A 174 6.14 27.83 19.07
CA ALA A 174 5.36 27.15 20.09
C ALA A 174 4.24 28.04 20.67
N ASN A 175 4.47 29.34 20.71
CA ASN A 175 3.48 30.33 21.19
C ASN A 175 2.55 30.87 20.08
N GLY A 176 2.78 30.50 18.81
CA GLY A 176 2.00 31.01 17.69
C GLY A 176 2.17 32.52 17.40
N SER A 177 3.11 33.22 18.06
CA SER A 177 3.21 34.68 18.05
C SER A 177 3.42 35.33 16.67
N GLU A 178 3.98 34.61 15.72
CA GLU A 178 4.16 35.12 14.33
C GLU A 178 2.87 35.05 13.49
N TYR A 179 1.83 34.38 13.97
CA TYR A 179 0.60 34.12 13.24
C TYR A 179 -0.63 34.79 13.88
N LEU A 180 -0.46 35.41 15.04
CA LEU A 180 -1.54 36.05 15.79
C LEU A 180 -1.51 37.55 15.59
N ASP A 181 -2.66 38.18 15.43
CA ASP A 181 -2.80 39.64 15.41
C ASP A 181 -2.34 40.25 16.73
N GLU A 182 -1.79 41.49 16.70
CA GLU A 182 -1.25 42.19 17.88
C GLU A 182 -2.20 42.27 19.08
N ASN A 183 -3.50 41.99 18.88
CA ASN A 183 -4.55 42.05 19.91
C ASN A 183 -5.04 40.68 20.41
N SER A 184 -4.45 39.58 19.98
CA SER A 184 -4.84 38.24 20.44
C SER A 184 -3.92 37.80 21.58
N ASP A 185 -4.51 37.17 22.63
CA ASP A 185 -3.74 36.48 23.64
C ASP A 185 -2.83 35.46 22.97
N SER A 186 -1.52 35.62 23.15
CA SER A 186 -0.45 34.88 22.45
C SER A 186 -0.37 33.41 22.93
N GLN A 187 -1.42 32.65 22.72
CA GLN A 187 -1.45 31.21 22.97
C GLN A 187 -1.62 30.44 21.67
N TRP A 188 -1.00 29.26 21.63
CA TRP A 188 -1.21 28.33 20.53
C TRP A 188 -2.71 28.05 20.35
N ASN A 189 -3.16 28.09 19.09
CA ASN A 189 -4.50 27.70 18.69
C ASN A 189 -4.38 26.66 17.56
N ASP A 190 -5.08 25.54 17.71
CA ASP A 190 -5.05 24.42 16.76
C ASP A 190 -5.55 24.80 15.37
N SER A 191 -6.28 25.92 15.21
CA SER A 191 -6.64 26.47 13.92
C SER A 191 -5.44 26.95 13.10
N ILE A 192 -4.27 27.20 13.71
CA ILE A 192 -3.05 27.62 13.02
C ILE A 192 -2.64 26.59 11.97
N PHE A 193 -2.65 25.29 12.32
CA PHE A 193 -2.30 24.23 11.38
C PHE A 193 -3.27 24.15 10.18
N ARG A 194 -4.51 24.61 10.34
CA ARG A 194 -5.51 24.65 9.27
C ARG A 194 -5.47 25.90 8.40
N THR A 195 -4.94 26.99 8.93
CA THR A 195 -5.08 28.32 8.30
C THR A 195 -3.76 28.98 7.91
N ARG A 196 -2.65 28.50 8.42
CA ARG A 196 -1.33 29.10 8.21
C ARG A 196 -0.32 28.08 7.69
N PRO A 197 0.48 28.42 6.67
CA PRO A 197 1.55 27.56 6.19
C PRO A 197 2.65 27.42 7.25
N PHE A 198 3.42 26.35 7.16
CA PHE A 198 4.58 26.12 8.03
C PHE A 198 5.57 27.30 8.03
N LEU A 199 6.21 27.54 9.17
CA LEU A 199 7.34 28.47 9.27
C LEU A 199 8.58 27.90 8.59
N ARG A 200 8.86 26.63 8.86
CA ARG A 200 9.97 25.84 8.30
C ARG A 200 9.44 24.51 7.86
N VAL A 201 9.99 23.99 6.77
CA VAL A 201 9.52 22.72 6.19
C VAL A 201 10.69 21.90 5.66
N SER A 202 10.54 20.59 5.76
CA SER A 202 11.35 19.58 5.09
C SER A 202 10.45 18.48 4.57
N ARG A 203 11.02 17.51 3.86
CA ARG A 203 10.29 16.36 3.31
C ARG A 203 11.02 15.07 3.68
N THR A 204 10.27 14.02 3.98
CA THR A 204 10.84 12.73 4.35
C THR A 204 11.42 11.98 3.15
N ASP A 205 12.55 11.30 3.37
CA ASP A 205 13.17 10.36 2.43
C ASP A 205 12.42 9.00 2.38
N SER A 206 12.94 8.04 1.62
CA SER A 206 12.37 6.69 1.51
C SER A 206 12.39 5.87 2.80
N ARG A 207 13.12 6.30 3.82
CA ARG A 207 13.17 5.71 5.16
C ARG A 207 12.29 6.45 6.16
N GLY A 208 11.52 7.43 5.67
CA GLY A 208 10.73 8.31 6.51
C GLY A 208 11.55 9.35 7.29
N HIS A 209 12.84 9.47 7.01
CA HIS A 209 13.74 10.40 7.71
C HIS A 209 13.60 11.81 7.15
N PHE A 210 13.56 12.81 8.02
CA PHE A 210 13.55 14.25 7.69
C PHE A 210 14.62 15.01 8.46
N VAL A 211 15.06 16.12 7.87
CA VAL A 211 15.93 17.10 8.52
C VAL A 211 15.41 18.50 8.18
N ILE A 212 14.98 19.25 9.19
CA ILE A 212 14.56 20.64 9.04
C ILE A 212 15.76 21.52 9.39
N LYS A 213 16.17 22.36 8.46
CA LYS A 213 17.37 23.21 8.55
C LYS A 213 17.02 24.70 8.62
N GLY A 214 17.97 25.52 9.02
CA GLY A 214 17.83 26.97 9.04
C GLY A 214 16.84 27.45 10.10
N ILE A 215 16.86 26.83 11.28
CA ILE A 215 15.95 27.14 12.39
C ILE A 215 16.61 28.16 13.30
N ALA A 216 15.87 29.19 13.67
CA ALA A 216 16.29 30.16 14.69
C ALA A 216 16.23 29.55 16.10
N ASN A 217 16.93 30.17 17.05
CA ASN A 217 16.77 29.81 18.45
C ASN A 217 15.34 30.10 18.92
N GLY A 218 14.70 29.12 19.53
CA GLY A 218 13.31 29.26 19.98
C GLY A 218 12.69 27.94 20.36
N SER A 219 11.39 27.97 20.66
CA SER A 219 10.59 26.81 20.95
C SER A 219 9.58 26.61 19.87
N TYR A 220 9.40 25.36 19.42
CA TYR A 220 8.60 25.03 18.25
C TYR A 220 7.63 23.86 18.52
N ARG A 221 6.52 23.82 17.76
CA ARG A 221 5.67 22.67 17.60
C ARG A 221 5.94 22.04 16.24
N ILE A 222 5.86 20.72 16.16
CA ILE A 222 6.17 19.96 14.96
C ILE A 222 4.92 19.22 14.47
N PHE A 223 4.69 19.28 13.17
CA PHE A 223 3.61 18.59 12.47
C PHE A 223 4.12 17.96 11.19
N ALA A 224 3.45 16.90 10.77
CA ALA A 224 3.65 16.36 9.42
C ALA A 224 2.32 16.41 8.65
N LEU A 225 2.41 16.68 7.35
CA LEU A 225 1.25 16.82 6.46
C LEU A 225 1.59 16.25 5.08
N LYS A 226 0.76 15.32 4.62
CA LYS A 226 0.77 14.90 3.22
C LYS A 226 -0.18 15.82 2.45
N ASP A 227 0.30 17.00 2.19
CA ASP A 227 -0.42 18.07 1.50
C ASP A 227 -0.78 17.64 0.07
N VAL A 228 -2.06 17.59 -0.24
CA VAL A 228 -2.60 17.16 -1.54
C VAL A 228 -2.87 18.35 -2.46
N ASP A 229 -3.24 19.48 -1.91
CA ASP A 229 -3.63 20.68 -2.67
C ASP A 229 -2.51 21.73 -2.78
N GLY A 230 -1.39 21.57 -2.11
CA GLY A 230 -0.20 22.43 -2.21
C GLY A 230 -0.30 23.73 -1.42
N ASN A 231 -1.18 23.81 -0.42
CA ASN A 231 -1.42 25.00 0.37
C ASN A 231 -0.60 25.08 1.67
N TYR A 232 0.09 24.01 2.03
CA TYR A 232 0.89 23.84 3.26
C TYR A 232 0.08 23.94 4.56
N CYS A 233 -1.24 23.72 4.48
CA CYS A 233 -2.18 23.75 5.59
C CYS A 233 -3.00 22.45 5.62
N TYR A 234 -3.41 21.99 6.79
CA TYR A 234 -4.32 20.88 6.91
C TYR A 234 -5.76 21.31 6.66
N THR A 235 -6.24 21.16 5.43
CA THR A 235 -7.57 21.60 5.00
C THR A 235 -8.54 20.46 4.77
N GLN A 236 -8.06 19.27 4.46
CA GLN A 236 -8.88 18.12 4.09
C GLN A 236 -8.63 16.94 5.05
N LYS A 237 -9.70 16.33 5.56
CA LYS A 237 -9.61 15.19 6.48
C LYS A 237 -8.96 13.95 5.87
N ASN A 238 -8.90 13.84 4.53
CA ASN A 238 -8.22 12.75 3.82
C ASN A 238 -6.71 12.98 3.65
N GLU A 239 -6.19 14.10 4.09
CA GLU A 239 -4.76 14.33 4.16
C GLU A 239 -4.19 13.59 5.36
N MET A 240 -3.11 12.83 5.12
CA MET A 240 -2.40 12.16 6.21
C MET A 240 -1.66 13.20 7.05
N VAL A 241 -1.85 13.16 8.35
CA VAL A 241 -1.25 14.10 9.32
C VAL A 241 -0.52 13.36 10.43
N ALA A 242 0.43 14.05 11.05
CA ALA A 242 1.01 13.62 12.32
C ALA A 242 1.30 14.85 13.19
N PHE A 243 1.07 14.72 14.48
CA PHE A 243 1.36 15.75 15.46
C PHE A 243 1.71 15.12 16.81
N ASN A 244 2.40 15.89 17.63
CA ASN A 244 2.61 15.58 19.04
C ASN A 244 2.56 16.88 19.85
N HIS A 245 2.50 16.73 21.18
CA HIS A 245 2.43 17.88 22.09
C HIS A 245 3.80 18.33 22.59
N ASP A 246 4.88 17.64 22.19
CA ASP A 246 6.22 17.95 22.64
C ASP A 246 6.67 19.28 22.07
N ILE A 247 7.23 20.11 22.94
CA ILE A 247 7.86 21.36 22.53
C ILE A 247 9.29 21.08 22.11
N ILE A 248 9.59 21.39 20.86
CA ILE A 248 10.92 21.20 20.27
C ILE A 248 11.76 22.44 20.52
N VAL A 249 12.90 22.26 21.18
CA VAL A 249 13.90 23.31 21.41
C VAL A 249 15.19 22.90 20.70
N PRO A 250 15.50 23.47 19.53
CA PRO A 250 16.74 23.16 18.82
C PRO A 250 17.96 23.52 19.65
N SER A 251 18.95 22.65 19.64
CA SER A 251 20.22 22.85 20.29
C SER A 251 21.36 22.19 19.53
N SER A 252 22.60 22.50 19.86
CA SER A 252 23.77 21.88 19.24
C SER A 252 24.85 21.59 20.24
N LYS A 253 25.61 20.54 19.99
CA LYS A 253 26.83 20.21 20.75
C LYS A 253 27.93 19.75 19.82
N PRO A 254 29.21 19.94 20.17
CA PRO A 254 30.32 19.30 19.46
C PRO A 254 30.29 17.79 19.72
N ASP A 255 30.51 17.00 18.68
CA ASP A 255 30.56 15.55 18.76
C ASP A 255 31.56 14.97 17.74
N VAL A 256 31.88 13.68 17.84
CA VAL A 256 32.84 12.99 16.98
C VAL A 256 32.18 11.79 16.36
N ARG A 257 32.13 11.75 15.03
CA ARG A 257 31.70 10.57 14.29
C ARG A 257 32.87 9.80 13.71
N HIS A 258 32.70 8.52 13.50
CA HIS A 258 33.71 7.66 12.89
C HIS A 258 33.32 7.34 11.46
N ASP A 259 34.00 7.99 10.51
CA ASP A 259 33.76 7.71 9.08
C ASP A 259 34.57 6.48 8.68
N THR A 260 33.86 5.45 8.23
CA THR A 260 34.45 4.16 7.81
C THR A 260 34.59 4.13 6.29
N ILE A 261 35.82 3.98 5.84
CA ILE A 261 36.14 3.76 4.43
C ILE A 261 36.37 2.27 4.22
N TRP A 262 35.58 1.69 3.31
CA TRP A 262 35.64 0.28 2.97
C TRP A 262 36.56 0.05 1.76
N THR A 263 37.38 -1.00 1.79
CA THR A 263 38.15 -1.47 0.62
C THR A 263 37.24 -2.27 -0.31
N ASP A 264 36.41 -3.12 0.27
CA ASP A 264 35.37 -3.89 -0.41
C ASP A 264 34.19 -4.12 0.56
N THR A 265 33.21 -4.96 0.19
CA THR A 265 32.00 -5.20 0.98
C THR A 265 32.25 -5.84 2.37
N LEU A 266 33.44 -6.36 2.61
CA LEU A 266 33.80 -7.10 3.85
C LEU A 266 34.99 -6.50 4.59
N HIS A 267 35.83 -5.68 3.92
CA HIS A 267 37.07 -5.17 4.50
C HIS A 267 37.07 -3.68 4.68
N ILE A 268 37.28 -3.24 5.91
CA ILE A 268 37.43 -1.83 6.27
C ILE A 268 38.83 -1.40 5.94
N ARG A 269 38.98 -0.32 5.15
CA ARG A 269 40.28 0.31 4.83
C ARG A 269 40.76 1.22 5.95
N SER A 270 39.90 2.07 6.48
CA SER A 270 40.22 2.97 7.58
C SER A 270 38.95 3.41 8.31
N ILE A 271 39.14 3.76 9.59
CA ILE A 271 38.13 4.44 10.41
C ILE A 271 38.77 5.75 10.84
N THR A 272 38.15 6.86 10.44
CA THR A 272 38.71 8.20 10.74
C THR A 272 37.71 8.96 11.63
N PRO A 273 38.13 9.43 12.82
CA PRO A 273 37.32 10.31 13.65
C PRO A 273 37.17 11.67 12.98
N VAL A 274 35.95 12.17 12.84
CA VAL A 274 35.66 13.49 12.27
C VAL A 274 34.82 14.28 13.27
N ASN A 275 35.33 15.43 13.67
CA ASN A 275 34.59 16.36 14.52
C ASN A 275 33.48 17.01 13.73
N TYR A 276 32.27 17.05 14.31
CA TYR A 276 31.10 17.68 13.70
C TYR A 276 30.22 18.36 14.76
N THR A 277 29.35 19.25 14.32
CA THR A 277 28.30 19.82 15.17
C THR A 277 27.11 18.89 15.13
N HIS A 278 26.78 18.33 16.28
CA HIS A 278 25.58 17.48 16.46
C HIS A 278 24.39 18.34 16.84
N PHE A 279 23.40 18.39 15.98
CA PHE A 279 22.15 19.09 16.23
C PHE A 279 21.15 18.19 16.93
N LEU A 280 20.37 18.75 17.84
CA LEU A 280 19.39 18.07 18.67
C LEU A 280 18.07 18.86 18.69
N PRO A 281 16.91 18.17 18.86
CA PRO A 281 16.74 16.71 18.85
C PRO A 281 16.92 16.09 17.46
N ASP A 282 17.41 14.85 17.43
CA ASP A 282 17.66 14.08 16.21
C ASP A 282 16.85 12.78 16.14
N ASN A 283 16.00 12.55 17.12
CA ASN A 283 15.25 11.31 17.34
C ASN A 283 13.73 11.52 17.41
N ILE A 284 13.22 12.58 16.83
CA ILE A 284 11.77 12.86 16.79
C ILE A 284 11.07 11.77 16.00
N VAL A 285 10.01 11.20 16.56
CA VAL A 285 9.17 10.21 15.87
C VAL A 285 7.75 10.71 15.79
N LEU A 286 7.27 10.91 14.56
CA LEU A 286 5.91 11.30 14.27
C LEU A 286 5.15 10.10 13.69
N LYS A 287 3.96 9.83 14.24
CA LYS A 287 3.07 8.75 13.81
C LYS A 287 1.98 9.34 12.92
N ALA A 288 2.11 9.13 11.62
CA ALA A 288 1.18 9.68 10.64
C ALA A 288 -0.06 8.79 10.49
N PHE A 289 -1.20 9.43 10.36
CA PHE A 289 -2.49 8.78 10.19
C PHE A 289 -3.41 9.61 9.29
N GLU A 290 -4.40 8.95 8.71
CA GLU A 290 -5.54 9.60 8.04
C GLU A 290 -6.74 9.56 8.98
N GLN A 291 -7.45 10.68 9.12
CA GLN A 291 -8.68 10.72 9.91
C GLN A 291 -9.77 9.87 9.26
N GLU A 292 -10.60 9.24 10.05
CA GLU A 292 -11.78 8.59 9.52
C GLU A 292 -12.80 9.65 9.06
N LEU A 293 -13.23 9.51 7.80
CA LEU A 293 -14.27 10.39 7.26
C LEU A 293 -15.62 9.91 7.78
N THR A 294 -16.15 10.61 8.77
CA THR A 294 -17.46 10.29 9.38
C THR A 294 -18.63 11.03 8.72
N ASP A 295 -18.34 11.96 7.82
CA ASP A 295 -19.37 12.70 7.09
C ASP A 295 -20.18 11.76 6.19
N ARG A 296 -21.49 11.75 6.42
CA ARG A 296 -22.41 10.86 5.73
C ARG A 296 -23.14 11.60 4.62
N PHE A 297 -22.91 11.16 3.39
CA PHE A 297 -23.62 11.63 2.20
C PHE A 297 -24.15 10.44 1.42
N PHE A 298 -25.30 10.62 0.77
CA PHE A 298 -25.79 9.66 -0.19
C PHE A 298 -25.01 9.78 -1.49
N LEU A 299 -24.40 8.67 -1.93
CA LEU A 299 -23.59 8.66 -3.14
C LEU A 299 -24.40 8.31 -4.37
N LYS A 300 -25.14 7.18 -4.29
CA LYS A 300 -25.96 6.66 -5.39
C LYS A 300 -26.88 5.53 -4.94
N ALA A 301 -27.90 5.26 -5.75
CA ALA A 301 -28.62 4.01 -5.80
C ALA A 301 -28.23 3.23 -7.06
N GLU A 302 -28.07 1.92 -6.99
CA GLU A 302 -27.69 1.11 -8.14
C GLU A 302 -28.41 -0.25 -8.13
N ARG A 303 -29.01 -0.63 -9.27
CA ARG A 303 -29.65 -1.94 -9.49
C ARG A 303 -28.95 -2.64 -10.66
N LYS A 304 -27.82 -3.33 -10.34
CA LYS A 304 -27.01 -4.04 -11.34
C LYS A 304 -27.71 -5.22 -11.94
N THR A 305 -28.49 -5.90 -11.11
CA THR A 305 -29.27 -7.10 -11.47
C THR A 305 -30.71 -6.91 -11.03
N ALA A 306 -31.64 -7.65 -11.62
CA ALA A 306 -33.04 -7.50 -11.34
C ALA A 306 -33.46 -7.81 -9.88
N PRO A 307 -32.85 -8.80 -9.17
CA PRO A 307 -33.31 -9.23 -7.85
C PRO A 307 -33.07 -8.28 -6.71
N PHE A 308 -32.10 -7.33 -6.82
CA PHE A 308 -31.79 -6.43 -5.74
C PHE A 308 -31.28 -5.06 -6.22
N PHE A 309 -31.36 -4.07 -5.35
CA PHE A 309 -30.66 -2.80 -5.51
C PHE A 309 -29.85 -2.46 -4.26
N GLN A 310 -28.91 -1.55 -4.42
CA GLN A 310 -28.01 -1.11 -3.36
C GLN A 310 -28.04 0.41 -3.21
N LEU A 311 -28.04 0.86 -1.96
CA LEU A 311 -27.82 2.26 -1.60
C LEU A 311 -26.41 2.40 -1.06
N PHE A 312 -25.68 3.40 -1.53
CA PHE A 312 -24.30 3.67 -1.14
C PHE A 312 -24.22 5.02 -0.45
N PHE A 313 -23.55 5.02 0.68
CA PHE A 313 -23.25 6.20 1.49
C PHE A 313 -21.74 6.30 1.72
N THR A 314 -21.26 7.50 2.02
CA THR A 314 -19.85 7.72 2.36
C THR A 314 -19.49 7.11 3.72
N TYR A 315 -20.44 7.13 4.67
CA TYR A 315 -20.29 6.58 6.02
C TYR A 315 -21.57 5.88 6.49
N GLY A 316 -21.42 4.90 7.38
CA GLY A 316 -22.53 4.12 7.90
C GLY A 316 -23.38 4.89 8.94
N HIS A 317 -24.54 4.36 9.24
CA HIS A 317 -25.40 4.85 10.33
C HIS A 317 -26.26 3.71 10.89
N ASP A 318 -26.56 3.75 12.19
CA ASP A 318 -27.37 2.69 12.82
C ASP A 318 -28.79 2.66 12.33
N SER A 319 -29.39 3.80 12.09
CA SER A 319 -30.71 3.89 11.47
C SER A 319 -30.60 3.69 9.96
N LEU A 320 -31.18 2.60 9.46
CA LEU A 320 -31.25 2.33 8.04
C LEU A 320 -32.22 3.29 7.35
N PRO A 321 -32.03 3.56 6.03
CA PRO A 321 -32.97 4.37 5.25
C PRO A 321 -34.39 3.79 5.26
N GLU A 322 -35.37 4.63 5.53
CA GLU A 322 -36.79 4.30 5.36
C GLU A 322 -37.16 4.45 3.88
N ILE A 323 -37.84 3.46 3.34
CA ILE A 323 -38.28 3.47 1.95
C ILE A 323 -39.81 3.55 1.91
N ARG A 324 -40.33 4.49 1.10
CA ARG A 324 -41.73 4.59 0.73
C ARG A 324 -41.85 4.35 -0.77
N GLY A 325 -42.57 3.27 -1.17
CA GLY A 325 -42.81 2.98 -2.56
C GLY A 325 -43.76 3.98 -3.20
N LEU A 326 -43.48 4.44 -4.43
CA LEU A 326 -44.37 5.31 -5.21
C LEU A 326 -45.12 4.53 -6.31
N ASN A 327 -44.53 3.42 -6.80
CA ASN A 327 -45.13 2.57 -7.81
C ASN A 327 -45.16 1.10 -7.41
N PHE A 328 -44.93 0.80 -6.12
CA PHE A 328 -45.03 -0.52 -5.52
C PHE A 328 -45.41 -0.39 -4.04
N ASP A 329 -45.88 -1.49 -3.46
CA ASP A 329 -46.12 -1.60 -2.00
C ASP A 329 -44.80 -1.97 -1.31
N GLU A 330 -44.33 -1.14 -0.39
CA GLU A 330 -43.08 -1.36 0.36
C GLU A 330 -43.25 -2.40 1.48
N LYS A 331 -44.48 -2.73 1.88
CA LYS A 331 -44.73 -3.64 2.99
C LYS A 331 -44.18 -5.04 2.66
N ASP A 332 -43.28 -5.54 3.48
CA ASP A 332 -42.62 -6.83 3.30
C ASP A 332 -41.92 -7.04 1.93
N ALA A 333 -41.68 -5.95 1.18
CA ALA A 333 -41.13 -6.01 -0.16
C ALA A 333 -39.67 -6.43 -0.21
N PHE A 334 -38.91 -6.22 0.91
CA PHE A 334 -37.46 -6.35 0.92
C PHE A 334 -36.93 -7.27 2.02
N ILE A 335 -35.79 -7.92 1.72
CA ILE A 335 -34.85 -8.39 2.72
C ILE A 335 -33.69 -7.40 2.72
N VAL A 336 -33.44 -6.79 3.86
CA VAL A 336 -32.41 -5.73 3.99
C VAL A 336 -31.14 -6.33 4.55
N GLU A 337 -30.03 -6.13 3.84
CA GLU A 337 -28.70 -6.58 4.24
C GLU A 337 -27.73 -5.39 4.23
N PRO A 338 -27.44 -4.77 5.37
CA PRO A 338 -26.40 -3.76 5.46
C PRO A 338 -25.01 -4.42 5.42
N SER A 339 -24.01 -3.69 4.89
CA SER A 339 -22.60 -4.02 5.06
C SER A 339 -22.20 -3.96 6.54
N GLN A 340 -21.06 -4.53 6.89
CA GLN A 340 -20.55 -4.47 8.26
C GLN A 340 -20.39 -3.02 8.76
N LYS A 341 -19.98 -2.12 7.87
CA LYS A 341 -19.86 -0.67 8.15
C LYS A 341 -21.16 0.09 7.98
N LYS A 342 -22.24 -0.54 7.53
CA LYS A 342 -23.55 0.09 7.25
C LYS A 342 -23.51 1.27 6.25
N ASP A 343 -22.46 1.34 5.45
CA ASP A 343 -22.27 2.32 4.37
C ASP A 343 -22.89 1.88 3.04
N THR A 344 -23.02 0.59 2.86
CA THR A 344 -23.68 -0.04 1.71
C THR A 344 -24.83 -0.91 2.18
N ILE A 345 -26.03 -0.66 1.67
CA ILE A 345 -27.23 -1.38 2.08
C ILE A 345 -27.84 -2.04 0.88
N THR A 346 -27.96 -3.36 0.93
CA THR A 346 -28.57 -4.17 -0.14
C THR A 346 -30.02 -4.50 0.20
N TYR A 347 -30.93 -4.19 -0.71
CA TYR A 347 -32.36 -4.49 -0.63
C TYR A 347 -32.72 -5.56 -1.65
N TRP A 348 -32.93 -6.78 -1.17
CA TRP A 348 -33.39 -7.90 -1.98
C TRP A 348 -34.90 -7.85 -2.16
N LEU A 349 -35.36 -7.88 -3.40
CA LEU A 349 -36.78 -7.88 -3.76
C LEU A 349 -37.38 -9.26 -3.48
N ARG A 350 -38.40 -9.35 -2.63
CA ARG A 350 -39.01 -10.64 -2.29
C ARG A 350 -39.95 -11.13 -3.37
N ASP A 351 -40.66 -10.21 -4.01
CA ASP A 351 -41.68 -10.56 -4.99
C ASP A 351 -41.12 -10.59 -6.42
N SER A 352 -41.48 -11.63 -7.16
CA SER A 352 -41.12 -11.77 -8.58
C SER A 352 -41.72 -10.66 -9.45
N SER A 353 -42.87 -10.08 -9.07
CA SER A 353 -43.44 -8.92 -9.75
C SER A 353 -42.50 -7.70 -9.68
N LEU A 354 -41.95 -7.40 -8.50
CA LEU A 354 -40.98 -6.35 -8.30
C LEU A 354 -39.64 -6.64 -9.00
N VAL A 355 -39.22 -7.90 -9.02
CA VAL A 355 -38.02 -8.33 -9.75
C VAL A 355 -38.19 -8.07 -11.26
N ASN A 356 -39.40 -8.21 -11.80
CA ASN A 356 -39.69 -8.01 -13.21
C ASN A 356 -40.03 -6.55 -13.57
N GLN A 357 -40.26 -5.70 -12.59
CA GLN A 357 -40.46 -4.27 -12.79
C GLN A 357 -39.10 -3.59 -13.04
N ASP A 358 -38.93 -2.98 -14.21
CA ASP A 358 -37.65 -2.43 -14.61
C ASP A 358 -37.23 -1.18 -13.82
N THR A 359 -38.23 -0.36 -13.45
CA THR A 359 -38.00 0.88 -12.71
C THR A 359 -38.80 0.89 -11.40
N LEU A 360 -38.11 1.16 -10.31
CA LEU A 360 -38.68 1.39 -8.99
C LEU A 360 -38.63 2.87 -8.66
N TYR A 361 -39.77 3.49 -8.37
CA TYR A 361 -39.85 4.87 -7.88
C TYR A 361 -40.15 4.84 -6.39
N MET A 362 -39.34 5.55 -5.62
CA MET A 362 -39.46 5.57 -4.17
C MET A 362 -38.98 6.90 -3.54
N GLU A 363 -39.50 7.20 -2.39
CA GLU A 363 -38.95 8.21 -1.49
C GLU A 363 -38.02 7.50 -0.48
N LEU A 364 -36.83 8.05 -0.32
CA LEU A 364 -35.85 7.61 0.66
C LEU A 364 -35.75 8.65 1.76
N LYS A 365 -35.91 8.24 3.00
CA LYS A 365 -35.71 9.08 4.18
C LYS A 365 -34.53 8.57 4.98
N TYR A 366 -33.48 9.37 5.10
CA TYR A 366 -32.20 8.97 5.66
C TYR A 366 -31.43 10.15 6.28
N TYR A 367 -30.44 9.83 7.09
CA TYR A 367 -29.57 10.85 7.70
C TYR A 367 -28.41 11.21 6.76
N ILE A 368 -28.09 12.52 6.68
CA ILE A 368 -26.88 13.06 6.04
C ILE A 368 -26.21 14.07 6.98
N THR A 369 -24.93 14.32 6.75
CA THR A 369 -24.19 15.39 7.43
C THR A 369 -24.43 16.71 6.71
N ASP A 370 -24.86 17.75 7.42
CA ASP A 370 -25.06 19.09 6.89
C ASP A 370 -23.74 19.87 6.82
N SER A 371 -23.80 21.13 6.36
CA SER A 371 -22.64 22.01 6.22
C SER A 371 -21.98 22.40 7.57
N LEU A 372 -22.64 22.12 8.69
CA LEU A 372 -22.15 22.37 10.03
C LEU A 372 -21.61 21.10 10.70
N GLY A 373 -21.60 19.96 10.00
CA GLY A 373 -21.16 18.68 10.52
C GLY A 373 -22.23 17.94 11.36
N ALA A 374 -23.48 18.43 11.41
CA ALA A 374 -24.56 17.81 12.16
C ALA A 374 -25.33 16.81 11.29
N LEU A 375 -25.73 15.66 11.89
CA LEU A 375 -26.59 14.69 11.22
C LEU A 375 -28.03 15.19 11.15
N VAL A 376 -28.55 15.39 9.95
CA VAL A 376 -29.91 15.84 9.69
C VAL A 376 -30.66 14.81 8.87
N LEU A 377 -31.97 14.66 9.18
CA LEU A 377 -32.83 13.75 8.45
C LEU A 377 -33.31 14.41 7.17
N THR A 378 -33.06 13.78 6.02
CA THR A 378 -33.52 14.28 4.72
C THR A 378 -34.43 13.26 4.03
N THR A 379 -35.23 13.76 3.08
CA THR A 379 -36.07 12.93 2.22
C THR A 379 -35.74 13.26 0.77
N ASP A 380 -35.52 12.24 -0.03
CA ASP A 380 -35.16 12.37 -1.43
C ASP A 380 -35.92 11.34 -2.28
N SER A 381 -36.32 11.75 -3.49
CA SER A 381 -37.00 10.85 -4.43
C SER A 381 -36.00 10.20 -5.37
N GLN A 382 -36.02 8.88 -5.44
CA GLN A 382 -35.11 8.10 -6.26
C GLN A 382 -35.85 7.28 -7.32
N GLU A 383 -35.27 7.29 -8.52
CA GLU A 383 -35.63 6.41 -9.62
C GLU A 383 -34.54 5.35 -9.77
N ILE A 384 -34.87 4.09 -9.50
CA ILE A 384 -33.92 2.98 -9.54
C ILE A 384 -34.20 2.10 -10.74
N LEU A 385 -33.44 2.30 -11.82
CA LEU A 385 -33.53 1.56 -13.06
C LEU A 385 -32.68 0.29 -13.02
N SER A 386 -33.27 -0.85 -13.41
CA SER A 386 -32.52 -2.10 -13.58
C SER A 386 -31.57 -2.02 -14.78
N LYS A 387 -30.30 -2.33 -14.58
CA LYS A 387 -29.33 -2.48 -15.68
C LYS A 387 -29.52 -3.78 -16.47
N ASP A 388 -30.41 -4.68 -15.99
CA ASP A 388 -30.81 -5.92 -16.63
C ASP A 388 -32.35 -5.97 -16.80
N PRO A 389 -32.92 -5.21 -17.78
CA PRO A 389 -34.36 -5.09 -18.00
C PRO A 389 -35.05 -6.42 -18.30
N TYR A 390 -36.34 -6.49 -17.99
CA TYR A 390 -37.15 -7.69 -18.18
C TYR A 390 -37.12 -8.20 -19.62
N GLU A 391 -37.31 -7.34 -20.61
CA GLU A 391 -37.24 -7.72 -22.02
C GLU A 391 -35.92 -8.36 -22.42
N LYS A 392 -34.80 -7.78 -21.94
CA LYS A 392 -33.45 -8.32 -22.21
C LYS A 392 -33.23 -9.68 -21.57
N ARG A 393 -33.80 -9.91 -20.38
CA ARG A 393 -33.76 -11.22 -19.70
C ARG A 393 -34.59 -12.25 -20.44
N MET A 394 -35.83 -11.89 -20.85
CA MET A 394 -36.68 -12.77 -21.60
C MET A 394 -36.11 -13.14 -22.97
N LYS A 395 -35.49 -12.18 -23.64
CA LYS A 395 -34.81 -12.45 -24.92
C LYS A 395 -33.64 -13.44 -24.74
N ARG A 396 -32.84 -13.30 -23.69
CA ARG A 396 -31.75 -14.28 -23.40
C ARG A 396 -32.32 -15.69 -23.19
N ILE A 397 -33.39 -15.83 -22.42
CA ILE A 397 -34.03 -17.10 -22.17
C ILE A 397 -34.61 -17.69 -23.49
N ALA A 398 -35.28 -16.89 -24.31
CA ALA A 398 -35.80 -17.31 -25.59
C ALA A 398 -34.72 -17.74 -26.60
N ASP A 399 -33.58 -17.02 -26.62
CA ASP A 399 -32.44 -17.38 -27.47
C ASP A 399 -31.80 -18.71 -27.00
N GLU A 400 -31.68 -18.92 -25.69
CA GLU A 400 -31.17 -20.17 -25.10
C GLU A 400 -32.13 -21.36 -25.41
N GLU A 401 -33.43 -21.17 -25.26
CA GLU A 401 -34.43 -22.17 -25.65
C GLU A 401 -34.33 -22.55 -27.13
N LYS A 402 -34.13 -21.55 -27.98
CA LYS A 402 -34.00 -21.77 -29.44
C LYS A 402 -32.72 -22.55 -29.77
N GLU A 403 -31.62 -22.27 -29.08
CA GLU A 403 -30.39 -23.02 -29.27
C GLU A 403 -30.51 -24.48 -28.78
N LEU A 404 -31.12 -24.67 -27.60
CA LEU A 404 -31.34 -26.00 -27.06
C LEU A 404 -32.28 -26.84 -27.97
N LYS A 405 -33.38 -26.25 -28.50
CA LYS A 405 -34.25 -26.89 -29.48
C LYS A 405 -33.48 -27.29 -30.74
N LYS A 406 -32.60 -26.43 -31.27
CA LYS A 406 -31.75 -26.79 -32.42
C LYS A 406 -30.78 -27.93 -32.11
N LYS A 407 -30.23 -27.99 -30.89
CA LYS A 407 -29.35 -29.10 -30.45
C LYS A 407 -30.13 -30.41 -30.36
N LEU A 408 -31.34 -30.35 -29.80
CA LEU A 408 -32.25 -31.50 -29.74
C LEU A 408 -32.61 -32.04 -31.13
N GLU A 409 -33.00 -31.16 -32.07
CA GLU A 409 -33.31 -31.57 -33.46
C GLU A 409 -32.11 -32.20 -34.17
N LYS A 410 -30.88 -31.70 -33.91
CA LYS A 410 -29.64 -32.26 -34.46
C LYS A 410 -29.33 -33.65 -33.89
N ALA A 411 -29.56 -33.87 -32.57
CA ALA A 411 -29.37 -35.17 -31.92
C ALA A 411 -30.36 -36.20 -32.42
N LEU A 412 -31.65 -35.82 -32.54
CA LEU A 412 -32.71 -36.68 -33.11
C LEU A 412 -32.41 -37.07 -34.57
N LYS A 413 -31.91 -36.15 -35.39
CA LYS A 413 -31.53 -36.42 -36.80
C LYS A 413 -30.33 -37.38 -36.89
N LYS A 414 -29.51 -37.48 -35.85
CA LYS A 414 -28.39 -38.44 -35.78
C LYS A 414 -28.79 -39.82 -35.27
N GLY A 415 -30.07 -40.00 -34.87
CA GLY A 415 -30.56 -41.27 -34.32
C GLY A 415 -30.06 -41.57 -32.89
N GLU A 416 -29.64 -40.55 -32.15
CA GLU A 416 -29.25 -40.71 -30.74
C GLU A 416 -30.51 -40.89 -29.89
N GLU A 417 -30.50 -41.81 -28.92
CA GLU A 417 -31.54 -41.88 -27.88
C GLU A 417 -31.43 -40.61 -27.03
N VAL A 418 -32.42 -39.74 -27.13
CA VAL A 418 -32.37 -38.42 -26.52
C VAL A 418 -33.42 -38.28 -25.44
N ASP A 419 -32.97 -38.01 -24.21
CA ASP A 419 -33.85 -37.53 -23.15
C ASP A 419 -34.14 -36.03 -23.39
N SER A 420 -35.38 -35.73 -23.83
CA SER A 420 -35.83 -34.38 -24.15
C SER A 420 -35.70 -33.41 -22.95
N SER A 421 -35.69 -33.93 -21.74
CA SER A 421 -35.52 -33.11 -20.52
C SER A 421 -34.14 -32.45 -20.40
N GLN A 422 -33.11 -32.98 -21.09
CA GLN A 422 -31.75 -32.43 -21.12
C GLN A 422 -31.63 -31.18 -22.00
N TYR A 423 -32.61 -30.97 -22.91
CA TYR A 423 -32.67 -29.85 -23.86
C TYR A 423 -33.73 -28.79 -23.48
N ALA A 424 -34.23 -28.83 -22.25
CA ALA A 424 -35.04 -27.77 -21.70
C ALA A 424 -34.15 -26.76 -20.98
N VAL A 425 -34.49 -25.46 -21.04
CA VAL A 425 -33.81 -24.45 -20.21
C VAL A 425 -34.01 -24.79 -18.75
N LYS A 426 -32.98 -25.27 -18.11
CA LYS A 426 -32.99 -25.54 -16.66
C LYS A 426 -32.63 -24.28 -15.94
N LYS A 427 -33.44 -23.87 -14.97
CA LYS A 427 -33.02 -22.84 -14.01
C LYS A 427 -31.71 -23.32 -13.37
N LYS A 428 -30.69 -22.46 -13.35
CA LYS A 428 -29.45 -22.81 -12.66
C LYS A 428 -29.76 -23.14 -11.20
N PRO A 429 -29.30 -24.28 -10.69
CA PRO A 429 -29.54 -24.64 -9.29
C PRO A 429 -28.87 -23.61 -8.37
N LEU A 430 -29.36 -23.51 -7.15
CA LEU A 430 -28.65 -22.76 -6.10
C LEU A 430 -27.33 -23.46 -5.79
N GLU A 431 -26.23 -22.73 -5.84
CA GLU A 431 -24.90 -23.25 -5.58
C GLU A 431 -24.43 -22.78 -4.19
N PRO A 432 -24.47 -23.64 -3.16
CA PRO A 432 -23.88 -23.34 -1.86
C PRO A 432 -22.36 -23.29 -1.99
N LYS A 433 -21.73 -22.20 -1.56
CA LYS A 433 -20.28 -22.03 -1.60
C LYS A 433 -19.69 -22.40 -0.25
N TRP A 434 -19.32 -23.67 -0.09
CA TRP A 434 -18.70 -24.17 1.12
C TRP A 434 -17.21 -23.80 1.16
N ALA A 435 -16.78 -23.14 2.24
CA ALA A 435 -15.38 -22.91 2.55
C ALA A 435 -14.83 -24.09 3.37
N ILE A 436 -14.42 -25.15 2.69
CA ILE A 436 -13.86 -26.36 3.30
C ILE A 436 -12.36 -26.41 2.97
N PRO A 437 -11.47 -26.15 3.94
CA PRO A 437 -10.02 -26.28 3.71
C PRO A 437 -9.65 -27.75 3.57
N GLY A 438 -8.67 -28.06 2.71
CA GLY A 438 -8.18 -29.43 2.55
C GLY A 438 -7.62 -30.03 3.85
N LYS A 439 -7.01 -29.19 4.69
CA LYS A 439 -6.57 -29.50 6.06
C LYS A 439 -7.17 -28.46 7.00
N MET A 440 -7.98 -28.89 7.93
CA MET A 440 -8.70 -28.02 8.87
C MET A 440 -8.01 -28.05 10.25
N THR A 441 -7.97 -26.90 10.92
CA THR A 441 -7.55 -26.85 12.33
C THR A 441 -8.74 -27.19 13.23
N PRO A 442 -8.52 -27.77 14.43
CA PRO A 442 -9.62 -28.16 15.32
C PRO A 442 -10.48 -26.99 15.83
N GLU A 443 -10.02 -25.75 15.71
CA GLU A 443 -10.75 -24.56 16.16
C GLU A 443 -11.62 -23.92 15.07
N ASN A 444 -11.37 -24.24 13.79
CA ASN A 444 -12.10 -23.65 12.68
C ASN A 444 -13.42 -24.36 12.42
N ASN A 445 -14.40 -23.61 11.98
CA ASN A 445 -15.70 -24.14 11.56
C ASN A 445 -15.87 -23.99 10.06
N LEU A 446 -16.85 -24.71 9.51
CA LEU A 446 -17.17 -24.63 8.09
C LEU A 446 -18.15 -23.49 7.85
N LEU A 447 -17.86 -22.70 6.82
CA LEU A 447 -18.77 -21.64 6.38
C LEU A 447 -19.36 -21.99 5.03
N VAL A 448 -20.64 -21.67 4.86
CA VAL A 448 -21.31 -21.72 3.56
C VAL A 448 -21.92 -20.38 3.24
N THR A 449 -21.62 -19.86 2.06
CA THR A 449 -22.13 -18.56 1.59
C THR A 449 -23.00 -18.76 0.36
N PHE A 450 -24.07 -17.99 0.27
CA PHE A 450 -25.02 -18.01 -0.84
C PHE A 450 -25.00 -16.70 -1.60
N ASP A 451 -25.20 -16.76 -2.92
CA ASP A 451 -25.27 -15.56 -3.76
C ASP A 451 -26.59 -14.79 -3.57
N THR A 452 -27.61 -15.46 -3.08
CA THR A 452 -28.94 -14.91 -2.81
C THR A 452 -29.42 -15.31 -1.41
N PRO A 453 -30.29 -14.53 -0.76
CA PRO A 453 -30.88 -14.95 0.50
C PRO A 453 -31.61 -16.29 0.36
N ILE A 454 -31.48 -17.16 1.36
CA ILE A 454 -32.16 -18.43 1.43
C ILE A 454 -33.31 -18.39 2.45
N LEU A 455 -34.28 -19.27 2.26
CA LEU A 455 -35.28 -19.60 3.29
C LEU A 455 -34.58 -20.31 4.46
N GLU A 456 -35.30 -20.45 5.55
CA GLU A 456 -34.74 -21.19 6.70
C GLU A 456 -34.38 -22.61 6.28
N PRO A 457 -33.11 -23.03 6.43
CA PRO A 457 -32.67 -24.33 5.96
C PRO A 457 -33.16 -25.45 6.88
N ASP A 458 -33.58 -26.57 6.27
CA ASP A 458 -33.88 -27.78 7.02
C ASP A 458 -32.57 -28.50 7.40
N THR A 459 -32.21 -28.42 8.67
CA THR A 459 -30.96 -29.06 9.17
C THR A 459 -30.99 -30.58 9.11
N SER A 460 -32.16 -31.21 8.96
CA SER A 460 -32.29 -32.66 8.80
C SER A 460 -31.67 -33.20 7.51
N THR A 461 -31.54 -32.32 6.50
CA THR A 461 -30.98 -32.60 5.18
C THR A 461 -29.47 -32.38 5.09
N ILE A 462 -28.86 -31.94 6.17
CA ILE A 462 -27.40 -31.74 6.27
C ILE A 462 -26.84 -32.90 7.12
N HIS A 463 -25.83 -33.57 6.62
CA HIS A 463 -25.22 -34.70 7.29
C HIS A 463 -23.73 -34.51 7.46
N LEU A 464 -23.26 -34.69 8.67
CA LEU A 464 -21.85 -34.71 8.99
C LEU A 464 -21.46 -36.09 9.49
N TYR A 465 -20.43 -36.67 8.88
CA TYR A 465 -19.88 -37.96 9.28
C TYR A 465 -18.42 -37.81 9.65
N SER A 466 -17.96 -38.63 10.61
CA SER A 466 -16.54 -38.81 10.96
C SER A 466 -16.14 -40.27 10.69
N MET A 467 -14.93 -40.50 10.22
CA MET A 467 -14.38 -41.80 9.98
C MET A 467 -13.58 -42.31 11.18
N ILE A 468 -14.02 -43.41 11.76
CA ILE A 468 -13.34 -44.11 12.88
C ILE A 468 -13.18 -45.54 12.46
N ASP A 469 -11.96 -46.11 12.51
CA ASP A 469 -11.63 -47.47 12.15
C ASP A 469 -12.21 -47.89 10.78
N SER A 470 -12.10 -46.98 9.80
CA SER A 470 -12.60 -47.17 8.43
C SER A 470 -14.14 -47.26 8.29
N VAL A 471 -14.88 -46.84 9.31
CA VAL A 471 -16.35 -46.81 9.32
C VAL A 471 -16.80 -45.34 9.53
N TRP A 472 -17.81 -44.95 8.76
CA TRP A 472 -18.41 -43.62 8.88
C TRP A 472 -19.51 -43.59 9.97
N TYR A 473 -19.37 -42.70 10.93
CA TYR A 473 -20.34 -42.44 11.99
C TYR A 473 -20.92 -41.05 11.88
N LYS A 474 -22.22 -40.92 12.13
CA LYS A 474 -22.88 -39.61 12.16
C LYS A 474 -22.33 -38.77 13.31
N SER A 475 -21.88 -37.55 13.03
CA SER A 475 -21.31 -36.62 13.99
C SER A 475 -22.28 -35.48 14.31
N PRO A 476 -22.35 -35.04 15.56
CA PRO A 476 -23.17 -33.90 15.95
C PRO A 476 -22.58 -32.59 15.41
N TYR A 477 -23.47 -31.67 15.10
CA TYR A 477 -23.11 -30.33 14.68
C TYR A 477 -24.21 -29.33 15.05
N LYS A 478 -23.86 -28.01 15.03
CA LYS A 478 -24.80 -26.89 15.05
C LYS A 478 -24.69 -26.15 13.74
N PHE A 479 -25.82 -25.73 13.19
CA PHE A 479 -25.88 -24.93 11.96
C PHE A 479 -26.71 -23.68 12.23
N PHE A 480 -26.14 -22.50 11.99
CA PHE A 480 -26.78 -21.23 12.28
C PHE A 480 -26.31 -20.14 11.34
N LYS A 481 -27.16 -19.12 11.14
CA LYS A 481 -26.84 -17.96 10.33
C LYS A 481 -25.83 -17.06 11.07
N ARG A 482 -24.83 -16.55 10.33
CA ARG A 482 -23.93 -15.52 10.80
C ARG A 482 -24.61 -14.15 10.64
N GLU A 483 -24.56 -13.33 11.67
CA GLU A 483 -25.13 -11.97 11.64
C GLU A 483 -24.14 -10.95 11.08
N ASP A 484 -22.86 -11.21 11.26
CA ASP A 484 -21.75 -10.34 10.85
C ASP A 484 -21.38 -10.47 9.35
N ILE A 485 -21.75 -11.57 8.70
CA ILE A 485 -21.46 -11.85 7.29
C ILE A 485 -22.77 -12.15 6.55
N PRO A 486 -23.22 -11.30 5.61
CA PRO A 486 -24.46 -11.52 4.88
C PRO A 486 -24.51 -12.88 4.17
N ARG A 487 -25.68 -13.52 4.18
CA ARG A 487 -25.96 -14.80 3.50
C ARG A 487 -24.99 -15.92 3.80
N THR A 488 -24.34 -15.87 4.96
CA THR A 488 -23.37 -16.87 5.40
C THR A 488 -23.90 -17.63 6.60
N TYR A 489 -23.74 -18.95 6.56
CA TYR A 489 -24.07 -19.83 7.66
C TYR A 489 -22.82 -20.56 8.13
N GLU A 490 -22.75 -20.85 9.43
CA GLU A 490 -21.66 -21.57 10.07
C GLU A 490 -22.14 -22.95 10.50
N LEU A 491 -21.39 -23.99 10.10
CA LEU A 491 -21.52 -25.34 10.62
C LEU A 491 -20.40 -25.56 11.64
N ARG A 492 -20.79 -25.68 12.90
CA ARG A 492 -19.91 -25.92 14.04
C ARG A 492 -20.03 -27.40 14.46
N GLY A 493 -18.97 -28.15 14.25
CA GLY A 493 -18.88 -29.55 14.65
C GLY A 493 -17.94 -29.75 15.83
N GLU A 494 -17.92 -31.00 16.35
CA GLU A 494 -16.89 -31.45 17.30
C GLU A 494 -15.71 -32.01 16.50
N TRP A 495 -14.75 -31.13 16.22
CA TRP A 495 -13.62 -31.48 15.37
C TRP A 495 -12.54 -32.21 16.16
N LYS A 496 -12.49 -33.54 16.05
CA LYS A 496 -11.46 -34.36 16.71
C LYS A 496 -10.19 -34.38 15.87
N PRO A 497 -9.02 -34.01 16.43
CA PRO A 497 -7.75 -34.01 15.71
C PRO A 497 -7.44 -35.36 15.09
N GLY A 498 -6.93 -35.34 13.85
CA GLY A 498 -6.51 -36.54 13.12
C GLY A 498 -7.61 -37.30 12.41
N LEU A 499 -8.90 -36.98 12.62
CA LEU A 499 -10.03 -37.67 11.97
C LEU A 499 -10.36 -37.08 10.60
N GLU A 500 -10.87 -37.92 9.74
CA GLU A 500 -11.49 -37.55 8.47
C GLU A 500 -12.98 -37.36 8.66
N TYR A 501 -13.53 -36.36 7.99
CA TYR A 501 -14.94 -36.01 8.00
C TYR A 501 -15.51 -35.98 6.57
N SER A 502 -16.79 -36.26 6.43
CA SER A 502 -17.56 -36.06 5.21
C SER A 502 -18.75 -35.17 5.52
N LEU A 503 -18.84 -34.04 4.83
CA LEU A 503 -20.01 -33.19 4.81
C LEU A 503 -20.85 -33.55 3.58
N GLU A 504 -22.11 -33.86 3.82
CA GLU A 504 -23.07 -34.23 2.76
C GLU A 504 -24.35 -33.42 2.93
N THR A 505 -24.92 -32.96 1.84
CA THR A 505 -26.27 -32.38 1.85
C THR A 505 -27.15 -33.06 0.84
N ASP A 506 -28.41 -33.28 1.20
CA ASP A 506 -29.36 -33.89 0.32
C ASP A 506 -29.76 -32.96 -0.85
N SER A 507 -30.42 -33.52 -1.85
CA SER A 507 -31.07 -32.70 -2.87
C SER A 507 -32.08 -31.80 -2.20
N LEU A 508 -32.16 -30.52 -2.64
CA LEU A 508 -33.11 -29.54 -2.14
C LEU A 508 -32.85 -29.07 -0.68
N ALA A 509 -31.70 -29.35 -0.11
CA ALA A 509 -31.35 -28.94 1.26
C ALA A 509 -31.44 -27.42 1.47
N PHE A 510 -31.17 -26.66 0.45
CA PHE A 510 -31.26 -25.18 0.49
C PHE A 510 -32.17 -24.70 -0.61
N THR A 511 -33.06 -23.78 -0.27
CA THR A 511 -33.97 -23.11 -1.19
C THR A 511 -33.80 -21.60 -1.01
N ASN A 512 -33.60 -20.87 -2.09
CA ASN A 512 -33.57 -19.41 -2.00
C ASN A 512 -34.95 -18.79 -2.02
N ILE A 513 -35.05 -17.49 -1.75
CA ILE A 513 -36.33 -16.74 -1.72
C ILE A 513 -37.08 -16.76 -3.07
N TYR A 514 -36.44 -17.14 -4.17
CA TYR A 514 -37.02 -17.23 -5.51
C TYR A 514 -37.36 -18.68 -5.91
N GLY A 515 -37.29 -19.63 -4.98
CA GLY A 515 -37.59 -21.02 -5.19
C GLY A 515 -36.54 -21.82 -5.96
N LEU A 516 -35.30 -21.29 -6.11
CA LEU A 516 -34.18 -22.06 -6.64
C LEU A 516 -33.64 -22.99 -5.56
N GLN A 517 -33.39 -24.23 -5.91
CA GLN A 517 -33.00 -25.29 -4.99
C GLN A 517 -31.58 -25.76 -5.27
N SER A 518 -30.89 -26.25 -4.21
CA SER A 518 -29.53 -26.78 -4.32
C SER A 518 -29.51 -28.21 -4.83
N ASN A 519 -28.43 -28.56 -5.52
CA ASN A 519 -28.08 -29.94 -5.82
C ASN A 519 -27.48 -30.62 -4.57
N PRO A 520 -27.49 -31.99 -4.53
CA PRO A 520 -26.78 -32.71 -3.48
C PRO A 520 -25.27 -32.35 -3.51
N PHE A 521 -24.68 -32.31 -2.33
CA PHE A 521 -23.28 -31.98 -2.17
C PHE A 521 -22.61 -33.02 -1.28
N LYS A 522 -21.37 -33.38 -1.60
CA LYS A 522 -20.55 -34.25 -0.77
C LYS A 522 -19.08 -33.84 -0.90
N GLN A 523 -18.45 -33.60 0.24
CA GLN A 523 -17.02 -33.31 0.29
C GLN A 523 -16.38 -33.86 1.57
N GLY A 524 -15.32 -34.62 1.38
CA GLY A 524 -14.45 -35.06 2.48
C GLY A 524 -13.39 -34.02 2.83
N PHE A 525 -13.01 -33.98 4.10
CA PHE A 525 -11.91 -33.14 4.58
C PHE A 525 -11.27 -33.80 5.81
N LYS A 526 -10.04 -33.39 6.15
CA LYS A 526 -9.31 -33.92 7.30
C LYS A 526 -9.05 -32.82 8.32
N VAL A 527 -9.26 -33.13 9.60
CA VAL A 527 -8.80 -32.29 10.69
C VAL A 527 -7.37 -32.70 11.03
N GLY A 528 -6.45 -31.75 11.04
CA GLY A 528 -5.05 -32.01 11.35
C GLY A 528 -4.89 -32.65 12.74
N SER A 529 -3.91 -33.55 12.87
CA SER A 529 -3.56 -34.11 14.18
C SER A 529 -2.86 -33.06 15.04
N MET A 530 -2.88 -33.24 16.36
CA MET A 530 -2.20 -32.30 17.28
C MET A 530 -0.69 -32.25 16.99
N ASP A 531 -0.13 -33.32 16.50
CA ASP A 531 1.30 -33.43 16.15
C ASP A 531 1.70 -32.61 14.92
N GLU A 532 0.74 -32.13 14.14
CA GLU A 532 0.97 -31.34 12.93
C GLU A 532 0.99 -29.83 13.19
N PHE A 533 0.70 -29.42 14.41
CA PHE A 533 0.62 -28.03 14.78
C PHE A 533 1.68 -27.64 15.82
N SER A 534 1.88 -26.36 15.97
CA SER A 534 2.64 -25.75 17.05
C SER A 534 1.75 -24.81 17.87
N SER A 535 2.20 -24.46 19.07
CA SER A 535 1.61 -23.41 19.88
C SER A 535 2.63 -22.32 20.18
N LEU A 536 2.14 -21.09 20.39
CA LEU A 536 2.95 -19.95 20.78
C LEU A 536 2.25 -19.19 21.90
N ILE A 537 2.90 -19.14 23.06
CA ILE A 537 2.52 -18.27 24.16
C ILE A 537 3.44 -17.06 24.14
N PHE A 538 2.89 -15.87 23.98
CA PHE A 538 3.66 -14.64 23.89
C PHE A 538 3.28 -13.68 25.01
N THR A 539 4.26 -13.30 25.85
CA THR A 539 4.05 -12.41 26.99
C THR A 539 4.57 -11.01 26.66
N PHE A 540 3.69 -10.02 26.72
CA PHE A 540 4.01 -8.59 26.60
C PHE A 540 4.29 -8.02 27.98
N GLU A 541 5.57 -7.87 28.30
CA GLU A 541 6.01 -7.35 29.59
C GLU A 541 5.62 -5.87 29.74
N GLY A 542 5.11 -5.48 30.90
CA GLY A 542 4.64 -4.12 31.15
C GLY A 542 3.26 -3.79 30.60
N MET A 543 2.52 -4.79 30.04
CA MET A 543 1.21 -4.59 29.43
C MET A 543 0.07 -5.28 30.20
N THR A 544 0.30 -5.66 31.47
CA THR A 544 -0.67 -6.41 32.27
C THR A 544 -2.00 -5.69 32.49
N ASP A 545 -1.96 -4.36 32.58
CA ASP A 545 -3.13 -3.52 32.86
C ASP A 545 -3.71 -2.87 31.58
N LYS A 546 -3.25 -3.30 30.41
CA LYS A 546 -3.70 -2.77 29.12
C LYS A 546 -4.44 -3.82 28.32
N ASP A 547 -5.49 -3.41 27.63
CA ASP A 547 -6.15 -4.26 26.65
C ASP A 547 -5.30 -4.35 25.39
N VAL A 548 -4.67 -5.48 25.20
CA VAL A 548 -3.77 -5.74 24.08
C VAL A 548 -4.44 -6.68 23.10
N VAL A 549 -4.46 -6.28 21.85
CA VAL A 549 -4.83 -7.15 20.73
C VAL A 549 -3.57 -7.55 19.99
N ALA A 550 -3.23 -8.83 20.06
CA ALA A 550 -2.06 -9.41 19.40
C ALA A 550 -2.43 -10.08 18.09
N MET A 551 -1.62 -9.87 17.09
CA MET A 551 -1.77 -10.42 15.75
C MET A 551 -0.51 -11.16 15.35
N LEU A 552 -0.68 -12.41 14.97
CA LEU A 552 0.36 -13.18 14.29
C LEU A 552 0.26 -12.88 12.79
N VAL A 553 1.34 -12.41 12.19
CA VAL A 553 1.37 -12.03 10.76
C VAL A 553 2.39 -12.84 9.99
N ASP A 554 2.14 -13.01 8.68
CA ASP A 554 3.04 -13.66 7.74
C ASP A 554 4.12 -12.69 7.20
N LYS A 555 4.98 -13.17 6.30
CA LYS A 555 6.03 -12.36 5.63
C LYS A 555 5.48 -11.21 4.77
N GLY A 556 4.18 -11.22 4.45
CA GLY A 556 3.49 -10.15 3.73
C GLY A 556 2.81 -9.14 4.63
N ASP A 557 2.99 -9.26 5.97
CA ASP A 557 2.28 -8.48 6.99
C ASP A 557 0.75 -8.71 6.96
N ASN A 558 0.32 -9.89 6.46
CA ASN A 558 -1.09 -10.29 6.50
C ASN A 558 -1.37 -10.99 7.83
N VAL A 559 -2.51 -10.66 8.43
CA VAL A 559 -2.92 -11.26 9.69
C VAL A 559 -3.33 -12.73 9.47
N VAL A 560 -2.58 -13.64 10.08
CA VAL A 560 -2.86 -15.09 10.08
C VAL A 560 -3.79 -15.43 11.24
N LYS A 561 -3.53 -14.85 12.41
CA LYS A 561 -4.34 -15.08 13.60
C LYS A 561 -4.35 -13.82 14.49
N LYS A 562 -5.50 -13.55 15.11
CA LYS A 562 -5.71 -12.41 15.99
C LYS A 562 -6.30 -12.90 17.31
N VAL A 563 -5.73 -12.49 18.42
CA VAL A 563 -6.18 -12.86 19.76
C VAL A 563 -6.16 -11.63 20.68
N LYS A 564 -7.09 -11.57 21.61
CA LYS A 564 -7.04 -10.62 22.71
C LYS A 564 -6.15 -11.24 23.81
N ALA A 565 -5.13 -10.52 24.25
CA ALA A 565 -4.25 -10.98 25.31
C ALA A 565 -4.97 -10.90 26.68
N ASP A 566 -4.78 -11.88 27.50
CA ASP A 566 -5.22 -11.83 28.91
C ASP A 566 -4.02 -11.40 29.77
N LYS A 567 -4.16 -10.26 30.47
CA LYS A 567 -3.10 -9.69 31.33
C LYS A 567 -1.71 -9.66 30.66
N GLY A 568 -1.70 -9.27 29.37
CA GLY A 568 -0.48 -9.18 28.58
C GLY A 568 0.01 -10.51 28.01
N VAL A 569 -0.73 -11.62 28.13
CA VAL A 569 -0.38 -12.93 27.59
C VAL A 569 -1.28 -13.23 26.38
N ALA A 570 -0.69 -13.44 25.22
CA ALA A 570 -1.37 -13.86 24.01
C ALA A 570 -1.06 -15.31 23.70
N GLU A 571 -2.10 -16.13 23.50
CA GLU A 571 -1.99 -17.55 23.23
C GLU A 571 -2.44 -17.87 21.81
N PHE A 572 -1.55 -18.44 21.01
CA PHE A 572 -1.81 -18.83 19.64
C PHE A 572 -1.67 -20.35 19.55
N TYR A 573 -2.79 -21.04 19.33
CA TYR A 573 -2.84 -22.50 19.16
C TYR A 573 -3.01 -22.91 17.71
N TYR A 574 -2.71 -24.15 17.40
CA TYR A 574 -2.89 -24.78 16.09
C TYR A 574 -2.21 -24.03 14.95
N LEU A 575 -0.99 -23.58 15.16
CA LEU A 575 -0.19 -22.92 14.15
C LEU A 575 0.44 -23.94 13.21
N ASN A 576 0.34 -23.69 11.90
CA ASN A 576 1.10 -24.47 10.92
C ASN A 576 2.59 -24.17 11.03
N ALA A 577 3.44 -25.11 10.60
CA ALA A 577 4.87 -24.85 10.49
C ALA A 577 5.13 -23.67 9.53
N GLY A 578 5.95 -22.74 9.94
CA GLY A 578 6.24 -21.52 9.16
C GLY A 578 6.95 -20.45 9.96
N THR A 579 7.27 -19.35 9.28
CA THR A 579 7.86 -18.15 9.90
C THR A 579 6.78 -17.10 10.08
N TYR A 580 6.66 -16.61 11.29
CA TYR A 580 5.67 -15.62 11.70
C TYR A 580 6.32 -14.43 12.36
N TYR A 581 5.54 -13.34 12.48
CA TYR A 581 5.91 -12.12 13.19
C TYR A 581 4.76 -11.70 14.08
N ILE A 582 5.04 -10.95 15.15
CA ILE A 582 4.03 -10.42 16.06
C ILE A 582 3.88 -8.93 15.83
N ARG A 583 2.63 -8.53 15.60
CA ARG A 583 2.15 -7.16 15.70
C ARG A 583 1.10 -7.07 16.79
N MET A 584 1.12 -6.02 17.57
CA MET A 584 0.07 -5.77 18.55
C MET A 584 -0.34 -4.30 18.54
N PHE A 585 -1.53 -4.03 19.06
CA PHE A 585 -1.95 -2.68 19.40
C PHE A 585 -2.64 -2.66 20.79
N ILE A 586 -2.67 -1.47 21.38
CA ILE A 586 -3.40 -1.22 22.62
C ILE A 586 -4.79 -0.74 22.23
N ASP A 587 -5.81 -1.52 22.56
CA ASP A 587 -7.22 -1.27 22.28
C ASP A 587 -7.79 -0.41 23.40
N GLU A 588 -7.77 0.91 23.24
CA GLU A 588 -8.12 1.87 24.29
C GLU A 588 -9.65 1.95 24.51
N ASN A 589 -10.44 1.68 23.48
CA ASN A 589 -11.90 1.75 23.52
C ASN A 589 -12.60 0.37 23.61
N HIS A 590 -11.84 -0.72 23.66
CA HIS A 590 -12.29 -2.10 23.82
C HIS A 590 -13.16 -2.63 22.67
N ASN A 591 -13.01 -2.09 21.45
CA ASN A 591 -13.79 -2.51 20.29
C ASN A 591 -13.13 -3.68 19.51
N GLY A 592 -11.90 -4.05 19.87
CA GLY A 592 -11.12 -5.10 19.23
C GLY A 592 -10.60 -4.73 17.84
N MET A 593 -10.70 -3.49 17.43
CA MET A 593 -10.16 -2.95 16.16
C MET A 593 -9.18 -1.84 16.48
N TRP A 594 -8.23 -1.62 15.56
CA TRP A 594 -7.33 -0.49 15.69
C TRP A 594 -8.01 0.79 15.20
N ASP A 595 -7.98 1.84 16.01
CA ASP A 595 -8.57 3.13 15.71
C ASP A 595 -7.53 4.19 15.38
N THR A 596 -7.85 4.97 14.36
CA THR A 596 -7.02 6.10 13.91
C THR A 596 -7.17 7.29 14.83
N GLY A 597 -6.25 8.26 14.71
CA GLY A 597 -6.36 9.54 15.40
C GLY A 597 -7.39 10.48 14.79
N ASP A 598 -7.71 11.53 15.53
CA ASP A 598 -8.55 12.63 15.09
C ASP A 598 -7.93 13.96 15.55
N TYR A 599 -7.54 14.80 14.59
CA TYR A 599 -6.91 16.09 14.89
C TYR A 599 -7.89 17.07 15.55
N ASP A 600 -9.16 17.05 15.14
CA ASP A 600 -10.19 17.95 15.66
C ASP A 600 -10.55 17.66 17.12
N LEU A 601 -10.42 16.40 17.52
CA LEU A 601 -10.65 15.94 18.88
C LEU A 601 -9.37 15.81 19.71
N ASP A 602 -8.23 16.18 19.14
CA ASP A 602 -6.90 16.03 19.76
C ASP A 602 -6.57 14.58 20.17
N LEU A 603 -7.06 13.63 19.38
CA LEU A 603 -6.85 12.21 19.64
C LEU A 603 -5.69 11.66 18.80
N GLN A 604 -4.75 11.02 19.51
CA GLN A 604 -3.69 10.26 18.87
C GLN A 604 -4.21 8.88 18.44
N PRO A 605 -3.66 8.30 17.35
CA PRO A 605 -3.99 6.93 16.97
C PRO A 605 -3.54 5.92 18.03
N GLU A 606 -4.26 4.82 18.14
CA GLU A 606 -3.89 3.72 19.04
C GLU A 606 -2.48 3.22 18.78
N LYS A 607 -1.77 2.90 19.87
CA LYS A 607 -0.35 2.55 19.80
C LYS A 607 -0.14 1.16 19.25
N VAL A 608 0.60 1.07 18.14
CA VAL A 608 1.00 -0.18 17.51
C VAL A 608 2.47 -0.49 17.83
N TYR A 609 2.76 -1.77 18.01
CA TYR A 609 4.10 -2.29 18.25
C TYR A 609 4.35 -3.55 17.42
N TYR A 610 5.61 -3.76 17.02
CA TYR A 610 6.06 -4.98 16.35
C TYR A 610 7.20 -5.62 17.12
N TYR A 611 7.13 -6.93 17.29
CA TYR A 611 8.25 -7.69 17.80
C TYR A 611 9.36 -7.75 16.74
N PRO A 612 10.60 -7.32 17.06
CA PRO A 612 11.62 -7.10 16.03
C PRO A 612 12.22 -8.37 15.44
N LYS A 613 11.92 -9.55 16.00
CA LYS A 613 12.48 -10.81 15.56
C LYS A 613 11.43 -11.70 14.89
N GLU A 614 11.89 -12.55 13.98
CA GLU A 614 11.07 -13.60 13.41
C GLU A 614 10.86 -14.74 14.39
N ILE A 615 9.73 -15.45 14.25
CA ILE A 615 9.36 -16.61 15.07
C ILE A 615 9.20 -17.78 14.12
N GLU A 616 10.08 -18.75 14.24
CA GLU A 616 10.00 -20.01 13.50
C GLU A 616 9.15 -21.00 14.29
N CYS A 617 8.02 -21.42 13.75
CA CYS A 617 7.17 -22.47 14.30
C CYS A 617 7.40 -23.77 13.52
N LYS A 618 7.68 -24.86 14.21
CA LYS A 618 7.80 -26.22 13.65
C LYS A 618 6.74 -27.11 14.26
N GLU A 619 6.37 -28.16 13.55
CA GLU A 619 5.42 -29.15 14.04
C GLU A 619 5.82 -29.65 15.43
N LYS A 620 4.85 -29.84 16.33
CA LYS A 620 5.02 -30.29 17.72
C LYS A 620 5.80 -29.33 18.64
N TRP A 621 6.03 -28.08 18.21
CA TRP A 621 6.70 -27.11 19.06
C TRP A 621 5.72 -26.31 19.88
N ASP A 622 5.98 -26.25 21.18
CA ASP A 622 5.33 -25.31 22.11
C ASP A 622 6.35 -24.23 22.46
N LEU A 623 6.10 -23.03 21.95
CA LEU A 623 6.99 -21.89 22.12
C LEU A 623 6.45 -20.96 23.20
N SER A 624 7.34 -20.48 24.07
CA SER A 624 7.04 -19.42 25.03
C SER A 624 8.08 -18.32 24.88
N LEU A 625 7.62 -17.11 24.56
CA LEU A 625 8.45 -15.94 24.33
C LEU A 625 7.94 -14.76 25.15
N SER A 626 8.85 -13.88 25.55
CA SER A 626 8.49 -12.62 26.20
C SER A 626 9.22 -11.44 25.57
N TRP A 627 8.62 -10.28 25.65
CA TRP A 627 9.18 -9.03 25.14
C TRP A 627 8.52 -7.81 25.79
N ASN A 628 9.35 -6.82 26.11
CA ASN A 628 8.86 -5.51 26.54
C ASN A 628 8.79 -4.57 25.32
N PRO A 629 7.58 -4.17 24.87
CA PRO A 629 7.40 -3.30 23.71
C PRO A 629 8.04 -1.91 23.86
N GLU A 630 8.19 -1.42 25.08
CA GLU A 630 8.76 -0.11 25.36
C GLU A 630 10.30 -0.12 25.43
N SER A 631 10.93 -1.31 25.51
CA SER A 631 12.37 -1.45 25.56
C SER A 631 13.08 -1.21 24.21
N THR A 632 12.33 -1.28 23.13
CA THR A 632 12.86 -1.11 21.76
C THR A 632 12.31 0.17 21.16
N PRO A 633 13.14 1.09 20.66
CA PRO A 633 12.65 2.28 19.96
C PRO A 633 11.73 1.91 18.81
N THR A 634 10.63 2.63 18.64
CA THR A 634 9.57 2.33 17.66
C THR A 634 10.12 2.15 16.24
N MET A 635 11.13 2.94 15.86
CA MET A 635 11.79 2.86 14.55
C MET A 635 12.50 1.52 14.29
N ASN A 636 12.86 0.79 15.33
CA ASN A 636 13.60 -0.47 15.25
C ASN A 636 12.72 -1.70 15.51
N GLN A 637 11.42 -1.50 15.68
CA GLN A 637 10.51 -2.58 16.02
C GLN A 637 10.07 -3.38 14.79
N LYS A 638 9.69 -2.71 13.69
CA LYS A 638 9.22 -3.42 12.51
C LYS A 638 10.37 -4.15 11.84
N PRO A 639 10.29 -5.50 11.70
CA PRO A 639 11.30 -6.26 10.97
C PRO A 639 11.45 -5.78 9.52
N GLY A 640 12.69 -5.60 9.06
CA GLY A 640 12.97 -5.09 7.71
C GLY A 640 12.36 -5.94 6.58
N VAL A 641 12.11 -7.23 6.83
CA VAL A 641 11.44 -8.14 5.89
C VAL A 641 9.97 -7.75 5.68
N LEU A 642 9.33 -7.18 6.69
CA LEU A 642 7.93 -6.73 6.63
C LEU A 642 7.79 -5.32 6.05
N VAL A 643 8.88 -4.55 5.92
CA VAL A 643 8.84 -3.20 5.36
C VAL A 643 8.59 -3.26 3.86
N LYS A 644 7.44 -2.75 3.45
CA LYS A 644 6.99 -2.71 2.05
C LYS A 644 7.60 -1.52 1.30
N GLN A 645 7.84 -0.41 2.00
CA GLN A 645 8.48 0.76 1.43
C GLN A 645 9.93 0.40 1.04
N LYS A 646 10.19 0.32 -0.25
CA LYS A 646 11.54 0.04 -0.74
C LYS A 646 12.40 1.30 -0.61
N GLY A 647 13.60 1.13 -0.09
CA GLY A 647 14.64 2.15 -0.16
C GLY A 647 14.88 2.56 -1.61
N GLU A 648 15.41 3.74 -1.81
CA GLU A 648 15.80 4.20 -3.15
C GLU A 648 16.78 3.21 -3.75
N LYS A 649 16.51 2.81 -4.99
CA LYS A 649 17.46 1.99 -5.74
C LYS A 649 18.73 2.81 -5.86
N LYS A 650 19.80 2.40 -5.19
CA LYS A 650 21.12 2.96 -5.47
C LYS A 650 21.33 2.80 -6.96
N LYS A 651 21.41 3.90 -7.69
CA LYS A 651 21.86 3.89 -9.10
C LYS A 651 23.18 3.13 -9.07
N ALA A 652 23.33 2.13 -9.97
CA ALA A 652 24.56 1.36 -10.05
C ALA A 652 25.72 2.37 -10.10
N THR A 653 26.60 2.33 -9.12
CA THR A 653 27.69 3.29 -9.05
C THR A 653 28.57 3.08 -10.28
N ILE A 654 29.05 4.14 -10.88
CA ILE A 654 29.93 4.09 -12.05
C ILE A 654 31.21 3.34 -11.75
N LYS A 655 31.61 3.33 -10.48
CA LYS A 655 32.65 2.45 -9.95
C LYS A 655 32.43 0.98 -10.33
N SER A 656 31.18 0.47 -10.24
CA SER A 656 30.85 -0.88 -10.68
C SER A 656 31.05 -1.05 -12.19
N ARG A 657 30.72 -0.04 -13.00
CA ARG A 657 30.90 -0.06 -14.45
C ARG A 657 32.37 -0.08 -14.84
N ASN A 658 33.23 0.66 -14.16
CA ASN A 658 34.65 0.66 -14.40
C ASN A 658 35.30 -0.66 -13.95
N VAL A 659 34.86 -1.26 -12.85
CA VAL A 659 35.27 -2.61 -12.42
C VAL A 659 34.89 -3.66 -13.47
N ASP A 660 33.67 -3.63 -13.98
CA ASP A 660 33.22 -4.55 -15.02
C ASP A 660 34.02 -4.35 -16.32
N ARG A 661 34.28 -3.11 -16.68
CA ARG A 661 35.10 -2.76 -17.86
C ARG A 661 36.56 -3.20 -17.70
N ALA A 662 37.12 -3.07 -16.49
CA ALA A 662 38.46 -3.60 -16.20
C ALA A 662 38.51 -5.11 -16.37
N ARG A 663 37.49 -5.80 -15.86
CA ARG A 663 37.34 -7.26 -15.98
C ARG A 663 37.21 -7.69 -17.46
N GLU A 664 36.40 -6.99 -18.25
CA GLU A 664 36.26 -7.24 -19.70
C GLU A 664 37.59 -7.05 -20.48
N LYS A 665 38.41 -6.10 -20.03
CA LYS A 665 39.73 -5.81 -20.63
C LYS A 665 40.86 -6.66 -20.02
N GLY A 666 40.60 -7.49 -19.02
CA GLY A 666 41.57 -8.32 -18.35
C GLY A 666 42.66 -7.54 -17.57
N ILE A 667 42.30 -6.35 -17.07
CA ILE A 667 43.20 -5.47 -16.30
C ILE A 667 42.64 -5.26 -14.91
N GLU A 668 43.49 -4.93 -13.95
CA GLU A 668 43.10 -4.58 -12.59
C GLU A 668 42.50 -3.16 -12.53
N TYR A 669 41.36 -3.02 -11.86
CA TYR A 669 40.75 -1.72 -11.63
C TYR A 669 41.46 -1.02 -10.43
N ILE A 670 41.95 0.17 -10.66
CA ILE A 670 42.54 1.02 -9.61
C ILE A 670 41.70 2.28 -9.46
N GLU A 671 41.11 2.46 -8.29
CA GLU A 671 40.22 3.60 -7.97
C GLU A 671 41.00 4.94 -8.07
N GLY A 672 40.38 5.91 -8.75
CA GLY A 672 40.93 7.27 -8.92
C GLY A 672 42.06 7.39 -9.95
N VAL A 673 42.44 6.32 -10.64
CA VAL A 673 43.43 6.34 -11.70
C VAL A 673 42.77 6.19 -13.06
N THR A 674 42.28 7.29 -13.62
CA THR A 674 41.79 7.34 -15.00
C THR A 674 43.00 7.43 -15.94
N GLY A 675 43.32 6.35 -16.63
CA GLY A 675 44.20 6.40 -17.78
C GLY A 675 45.63 5.84 -17.64
N VAL A 676 45.89 4.87 -16.77
CA VAL A 676 47.18 4.14 -16.82
C VAL A 676 47.03 2.92 -17.74
N LYS A 677 47.66 2.96 -18.92
CA LYS A 677 48.05 1.75 -19.65
C LYS A 677 49.17 1.09 -18.87
N LEU A 678 48.98 -0.09 -18.35
CA LEU A 678 50.07 -1.01 -18.02
C LEU A 678 50.62 -1.57 -19.31
#